data_4e0c6d52b697ae403fa85b717d6b8bbb
#
_entry.id   4e0c6d52b697ae403fa85b717d6b8bbb
#
_cell.length_a   1.000
_cell.length_b   1.000
_cell.length_c   1.000
_cell.angle_alpha   90.00
_cell.angle_beta   90.00
_cell.angle_gamma   90.00
#
_symmetry.space_group_name_H-M   'P 1'
#
loop_
_entity.id
_entity.type
_entity.pdbx_description
1 polymer ?
#
loop_
_entity_poly.entity_id
_entity_poly.type
_entity_poly.pdbx_seq_one_letter_code
_entity_poly.pdbx_strand_id
1 'polypeptide(L)'
;MNVYTTDRIRNVVLLGHGGCGKTSLVEAMAYLAGLTTRMGTVADKNTISDFDKEETKRQFSIHTSVVAIPWKDNKINVLDTPGYFDFVGEVEEAVSAADAANIVISGQAGIETGTRRAWEICEKNHLPRMIFVTDMDIDNASYRQVVEDLQALYGKKIAPFHLPVREDGQFVGYVNVIQQKAKRWIDEGTVEKFEVPEYSQKNLNLCREALLEAVAETSEEFMDRYFNGDEFSEDEIRQALRVNVMDGSIVPVLMGSNPLARGMYTLMADIVKYFPSPDKRTCAGINTTNNEVYPADYDFAKPKSAYIFKTIVDPYIGKYSLIKVNSGVLKTDDVLFNYHRDCDEKIGKLYVLRGNKTEEVKELHAGDIGALAKLSQSQTTDSLSVRNNPVAYLRTNFSKPYVSMRYKAKNKGDVDKISQSLQKILMEDQTLRVVNDSENRQTLLYGMGEQQLEIVQSMLLEKYKVEIELMRPKVAFRETIRGKSDVEYKYKKQSGGHGQYGHVKMKFEPSGDLEVPYVFEQCVVGGAVPKNYFPSVEKGIAEAVLKGPLAAYPVIGVKAVLYDGSYHPVDSSEMAFKVAAKQAFKKGFLDAKPVLLEPIASVKIITPEEYTGEIMGDLNKRRGRVMNMNAENGYQEIDADLPYLELYGYNTQLRSMTSGSGTFSYEFARYEQAPEDVAAREIEERAGKVVETEE
;
A
#
# COMPACT_ATOMS: atom_id res chain seq x y z
N MET A 1 18.73 24.89 14.43
CA MET A 1 17.93 24.14 15.44
C MET A 1 18.87 23.63 16.53
N ASN A 2 18.40 23.54 17.79
CA ASN A 2 19.19 22.90 18.85
C ASN A 2 19.35 21.41 18.57
N VAL A 3 20.48 20.85 18.94
CA VAL A 3 20.69 19.39 18.94
C VAL A 3 19.99 18.83 20.17
N TYR A 4 19.20 17.76 19.98
CA TYR A 4 18.47 17.10 21.06
C TYR A 4 19.11 15.73 21.33
N THR A 5 19.27 15.40 22.60
CA THR A 5 19.69 14.06 23.03
C THR A 5 18.53 13.06 22.92
N THR A 6 18.81 11.79 22.84
CA THR A 6 17.84 10.72 22.59
C THR A 6 16.64 10.75 23.55
N ASP A 7 16.87 11.04 24.84
CA ASP A 7 15.83 11.14 25.88
C ASP A 7 14.86 12.31 25.67
N ARG A 8 15.27 13.32 24.89
CA ARG A 8 14.48 14.53 24.58
C ARG A 8 13.70 14.44 23.27
N ILE A 9 13.74 13.31 22.58
CA ILE A 9 13.09 13.11 21.30
C ILE A 9 11.81 12.30 21.47
N ARG A 10 10.77 12.60 20.69
CA ARG A 10 9.55 11.80 20.53
C ARG A 10 9.23 11.69 19.06
N ASN A 11 9.17 10.48 18.52
CA ASN A 11 8.80 10.20 17.13
C ASN A 11 7.38 9.65 17.10
N VAL A 12 6.44 10.47 16.67
CA VAL A 12 5.01 10.18 16.77
C VAL A 12 4.38 10.16 15.38
N VAL A 13 3.80 9.03 15.01
CA VAL A 13 3.01 8.93 13.78
C VAL A 13 1.54 9.27 14.09
N LEU A 14 0.92 10.07 13.22
CA LEU A 14 -0.52 10.31 13.27
C LEU A 14 -1.22 9.31 12.37
N LEU A 15 -2.12 8.53 12.94
CA LEU A 15 -2.93 7.53 12.25
C LEU A 15 -4.42 7.88 12.38
N GLY A 16 -5.25 7.41 11.46
CA GLY A 16 -6.70 7.64 11.48
C GLY A 16 -7.30 7.74 10.09
N HIS A 17 -8.61 7.83 10.03
CA HIS A 17 -9.36 7.89 8.76
C HIS A 17 -9.06 9.15 7.94
N GLY A 18 -9.39 9.13 6.64
CA GLY A 18 -9.35 10.33 5.80
C GLY A 18 -10.34 11.39 6.29
N GLY A 19 -9.89 12.62 6.50
CA GLY A 19 -10.77 13.71 6.97
C GLY A 19 -10.93 13.83 8.49
N CYS A 20 -10.37 12.92 9.32
CA CYS A 20 -10.46 13.01 10.79
C CYS A 20 -9.63 14.14 11.43
N GLY A 21 -8.97 14.99 10.65
CA GLY A 21 -8.28 16.19 11.14
C GLY A 21 -6.79 16.01 11.48
N LYS A 22 -6.08 14.98 10.99
CA LYS A 22 -4.63 14.78 11.24
C LYS A 22 -3.78 15.98 10.85
N THR A 23 -3.87 16.41 9.61
CA THR A 23 -3.14 17.56 9.06
C THR A 23 -3.47 18.86 9.80
N SER A 24 -4.75 19.09 10.13
CA SER A 24 -5.17 20.25 10.91
C SER A 24 -4.64 20.19 12.36
N LEU A 25 -4.47 18.98 12.91
CA LEU A 25 -3.85 18.79 14.23
C LEU A 25 -2.37 19.18 14.19
N VAL A 26 -1.62 18.72 13.17
CA VAL A 26 -0.21 19.11 12.98
C VAL A 26 -0.06 20.63 12.84
N GLU A 27 -0.94 21.24 12.06
CA GLU A 27 -0.94 22.69 11.84
C GLU A 27 -1.14 23.45 13.15
N ALA A 28 -2.13 23.05 13.96
CA ALA A 28 -2.38 23.66 15.26
C ALA A 28 -1.23 23.43 16.25
N MET A 29 -0.61 22.24 16.27
CA MET A 29 0.59 21.97 17.08
C MET A 29 1.76 22.85 16.66
N ALA A 30 2.02 22.99 15.36
CA ALA A 30 3.09 23.80 14.81
C ALA A 30 2.88 25.30 15.11
N TYR A 31 1.65 25.79 15.01
CA TYR A 31 1.27 27.15 15.35
C TYR A 31 1.53 27.47 16.83
N LEU A 32 1.01 26.64 17.74
CA LEU A 32 1.24 26.80 19.19
C LEU A 32 2.71 26.69 19.60
N ALA A 33 3.51 25.95 18.86
CA ALA A 33 4.97 25.86 19.06
C ALA A 33 5.73 27.04 18.45
N GLY A 34 5.04 27.98 17.77
CA GLY A 34 5.64 29.16 17.15
C GLY A 34 6.43 28.87 15.87
N LEU A 35 6.20 27.73 15.22
CA LEU A 35 6.81 27.41 13.92
C LEU A 35 6.19 28.18 12.78
N THR A 36 4.91 28.53 12.90
CA THR A 36 4.16 29.36 11.96
C THR A 36 3.60 30.58 12.65
N THR A 37 3.48 31.68 11.93
CA THR A 37 2.92 32.95 12.46
C THR A 37 1.40 32.99 12.37
N ARG A 38 0.82 32.10 11.61
CA ARG A 38 -0.62 31.90 11.45
C ARG A 38 -0.89 30.40 11.29
N MET A 39 -2.05 29.96 11.69
CA MET A 39 -2.52 28.61 11.47
C MET A 39 -3.08 28.50 10.06
N GLY A 40 -2.56 27.56 9.26
CA GLY A 40 -3.07 27.24 7.93
C GLY A 40 -4.29 26.31 7.99
N THR A 41 -4.98 26.19 6.87
CA THR A 41 -6.09 25.24 6.71
C THR A 41 -5.97 24.46 5.41
N VAL A 42 -6.54 23.25 5.37
CA VAL A 42 -6.58 22.45 4.14
C VAL A 42 -7.40 23.16 3.06
N ALA A 43 -8.48 23.83 3.44
CA ALA A 43 -9.34 24.59 2.53
C ALA A 43 -8.59 25.76 1.86
N ASP A 44 -7.75 26.47 2.62
CA ASP A 44 -6.92 27.57 2.10
C ASP A 44 -5.64 27.07 1.42
N LYS A 45 -5.38 25.75 1.37
CA LYS A 45 -4.23 25.15 0.70
C LYS A 45 -2.86 25.64 1.19
N ASN A 46 -2.75 25.93 2.46
CA ASN A 46 -1.59 26.59 3.05
C ASN A 46 -1.07 25.92 4.33
N THR A 47 -1.39 24.64 4.54
CA THR A 47 -0.89 23.86 5.67
C THR A 47 0.60 23.55 5.53
N ILE A 48 1.26 23.29 6.67
CA ILE A 48 2.68 22.99 6.72
C ILE A 48 3.03 21.59 6.17
N SER A 49 2.11 20.63 6.26
CA SER A 49 2.32 19.22 5.88
C SER A 49 1.80 18.88 4.49
N ASP A 50 0.63 19.39 4.06
CA ASP A 50 0.09 19.17 2.70
C ASP A 50 0.54 20.29 1.76
N PHE A 51 1.73 20.21 1.25
CA PHE A 51 2.34 21.25 0.40
C PHE A 51 2.55 20.80 -1.06
N ASP A 52 2.40 19.52 -1.37
CA ASP A 52 2.45 19.05 -2.75
C ASP A 52 1.26 19.61 -3.55
N LYS A 53 1.47 19.84 -4.85
CA LYS A 53 0.43 20.38 -5.74
C LYS A 53 -0.79 19.49 -5.86
N GLU A 54 -0.60 18.17 -5.85
CA GLU A 54 -1.72 17.23 -5.91
C GLU A 54 -2.48 17.19 -4.58
N GLU A 55 -1.81 17.30 -3.43
CA GLU A 55 -2.44 17.42 -2.11
C GLU A 55 -3.27 18.69 -2.02
N THR A 56 -2.68 19.83 -2.36
CA THR A 56 -3.37 21.13 -2.33
C THR A 56 -4.53 21.20 -3.32
N LYS A 57 -4.44 20.56 -4.48
CA LYS A 57 -5.50 20.49 -5.49
C LYS A 57 -6.66 19.61 -5.03
N ARG A 58 -6.36 18.46 -4.43
CA ARG A 58 -7.33 17.44 -4.00
C ARG A 58 -7.84 17.66 -2.58
N GLN A 59 -7.16 18.49 -1.78
CA GLN A 59 -7.47 18.80 -0.38
C GLN A 59 -7.42 17.57 0.55
N PHE A 60 -6.47 16.67 0.31
CA PHE A 60 -6.15 15.55 1.19
C PHE A 60 -4.67 15.16 1.07
N SER A 61 -4.13 14.58 2.14
CA SER A 61 -2.74 14.11 2.20
C SER A 61 -2.52 12.89 1.31
N ILE A 62 -1.46 12.91 0.52
CA ILE A 62 -1.02 11.83 -0.35
C ILE A 62 0.29 11.23 0.18
N HIS A 63 1.20 12.10 0.63
CA HIS A 63 2.52 11.74 1.13
C HIS A 63 2.61 11.92 2.65
N THR A 64 3.47 11.12 3.27
CA THR A 64 3.83 11.34 4.68
C THR A 64 4.76 12.54 4.79
N SER A 65 4.36 13.52 5.58
CA SER A 65 5.17 14.68 5.93
C SER A 65 5.76 14.56 7.32
N VAL A 66 7.01 14.98 7.48
CA VAL A 66 7.69 15.05 8.78
C VAL A 66 7.74 16.49 9.24
N VAL A 67 7.20 16.77 10.43
CA VAL A 67 7.22 18.08 11.05
C VAL A 67 7.89 17.99 12.41
N ALA A 68 9.13 18.50 12.49
CA ALA A 68 9.88 18.58 13.74
C ALA A 68 9.44 19.79 14.56
N ILE A 69 8.75 19.54 15.65
CA ILE A 69 8.18 20.55 16.54
C ILE A 69 9.05 20.68 17.81
N PRO A 70 9.78 21.80 18.00
CA PRO A 70 10.40 22.10 19.29
C PRO A 70 9.31 22.36 20.34
N TRP A 71 9.35 21.64 21.44
CA TRP A 71 8.38 21.81 22.52
C TRP A 71 9.07 21.82 23.87
N LYS A 72 9.22 23.02 24.45
CA LYS A 72 10.06 23.22 25.65
C LYS A 72 11.47 22.69 25.39
N ASP A 73 11.99 21.81 26.24
CA ASP A 73 13.31 21.20 26.11
C ASP A 73 13.32 19.91 25.27
N ASN A 74 12.20 19.61 24.58
CA ASN A 74 12.04 18.38 23.80
C ASN A 74 11.80 18.71 22.32
N LYS A 75 11.96 17.69 21.49
CA LYS A 75 11.63 17.67 20.07
C LYS A 75 10.60 16.60 19.79
N ILE A 76 9.48 16.98 19.24
CA ILE A 76 8.45 16.06 18.77
C ILE A 76 8.53 16.00 17.24
N ASN A 77 9.00 14.89 16.70
CA ASN A 77 8.92 14.61 15.27
C ASN A 77 7.54 14.02 14.99
N VAL A 78 6.67 14.79 14.38
CA VAL A 78 5.33 14.36 13.98
C VAL A 78 5.40 13.87 12.53
N LEU A 79 4.99 12.63 12.31
CA LEU A 79 4.84 12.04 10.97
C LEU A 79 3.35 12.08 10.62
N ASP A 80 2.96 13.06 9.81
CA ASP A 80 1.59 13.23 9.32
C ASP A 80 1.36 12.30 8.14
N THR A 81 0.44 11.34 8.28
CA THR A 81 0.21 10.29 7.29
C THR A 81 -1.11 10.47 6.54
N PRO A 82 -1.18 10.02 5.27
CA PRO A 82 -2.42 9.93 4.54
C PRO A 82 -3.45 9.06 5.27
N GLY A 83 -4.73 9.44 5.18
CA GLY A 83 -5.83 8.65 5.74
C GLY A 83 -6.52 7.72 4.73
N TYR A 84 -6.25 7.89 3.42
CA TYR A 84 -6.81 7.05 2.38
C TYR A 84 -5.98 5.77 2.17
N PHE A 85 -6.68 4.67 1.96
CA PHE A 85 -6.07 3.32 1.89
C PHE A 85 -5.19 3.11 0.66
N ASP A 86 -5.38 3.90 -0.39
CA ASP A 86 -4.55 3.88 -1.59
C ASP A 86 -3.08 4.26 -1.31
N PHE A 87 -2.83 4.96 -0.20
CA PHE A 87 -1.50 5.43 0.20
C PHE A 87 -0.93 4.67 1.41
N VAL A 88 -1.31 3.41 1.57
CA VAL A 88 -0.84 2.59 2.72
C VAL A 88 0.68 2.48 2.79
N GLY A 89 1.38 2.51 1.67
CA GLY A 89 2.85 2.51 1.64
C GLY A 89 3.46 3.67 2.41
N GLU A 90 2.88 4.85 2.30
CA GLU A 90 3.27 6.05 3.04
C GLU A 90 3.09 5.87 4.57
N VAL A 91 2.01 5.20 4.97
CA VAL A 91 1.77 4.86 6.38
C VAL A 91 2.79 3.84 6.87
N GLU A 92 3.10 2.81 6.07
CA GLU A 92 4.09 1.77 6.40
C GLU A 92 5.50 2.36 6.57
N GLU A 93 5.89 3.32 5.70
CA GLU A 93 7.14 4.08 5.84
C GLU A 93 7.18 4.86 7.17
N ALA A 94 6.15 5.62 7.46
CA ALA A 94 6.07 6.43 8.69
C ALA A 94 6.10 5.58 9.96
N VAL A 95 5.35 4.48 9.99
CA VAL A 95 5.29 3.53 11.10
C VAL A 95 6.66 2.92 11.39
N SER A 96 7.46 2.63 10.36
CA SER A 96 8.81 2.06 10.53
C SER A 96 9.78 3.02 11.23
N ALA A 97 9.51 4.33 11.21
CA ALA A 97 10.32 5.35 11.85
C ALA A 97 9.75 5.82 13.21
N ALA A 98 8.47 5.54 13.49
CA ALA A 98 7.81 6.00 14.70
C ALA A 98 8.20 5.18 15.95
N ASP A 99 8.13 5.82 17.13
CA ASP A 99 8.26 5.17 18.43
C ASP A 99 6.91 5.03 19.14
N ALA A 100 5.94 5.83 18.75
CA ALA A 100 4.58 5.83 19.27
C ALA A 100 3.59 6.35 18.22
N ALA A 101 2.31 6.11 18.40
CA ALA A 101 1.24 6.54 17.52
C ALA A 101 0.20 7.40 18.24
N ASN A 102 -0.28 8.44 17.59
CA ASN A 102 -1.48 9.14 18.01
C ASN A 102 -2.60 8.84 17.01
N ILE A 103 -3.64 8.14 17.45
CA ILE A 103 -4.82 7.82 16.65
C ILE A 103 -5.79 8.99 16.73
N VAL A 104 -6.05 9.61 15.59
CA VAL A 104 -6.93 10.77 15.49
C VAL A 104 -8.33 10.32 15.06
N ILE A 105 -9.34 10.75 15.81
CA ILE A 105 -10.75 10.40 15.59
C ILE A 105 -11.56 11.69 15.55
N SER A 106 -12.45 11.85 14.57
CA SER A 106 -13.40 12.95 14.58
C SER A 106 -14.48 12.69 15.64
N GLY A 107 -14.70 13.65 16.51
CA GLY A 107 -15.77 13.59 17.52
C GLY A 107 -17.19 13.57 16.92
N GLN A 108 -17.31 14.00 15.65
CA GLN A 108 -18.55 13.97 14.89
C GLN A 108 -18.76 12.63 14.18
N ALA A 109 -17.72 12.14 13.47
CA ALA A 109 -17.82 10.90 12.69
C ALA A 109 -17.72 9.63 13.55
N GLY A 110 -17.03 9.71 14.71
CA GLY A 110 -16.83 8.55 15.59
C GLY A 110 -15.79 7.57 15.04
N ILE A 111 -15.99 6.28 15.31
CA ILE A 111 -15.08 5.22 14.91
C ILE A 111 -15.34 4.82 13.46
N GLU A 112 -14.39 5.09 12.61
CA GLU A 112 -14.39 4.76 11.20
C GLU A 112 -13.43 3.60 10.87
N THR A 113 -13.50 3.07 9.67
CA THR A 113 -12.60 1.97 9.22
C THR A 113 -11.11 2.33 9.37
N GLY A 114 -10.74 3.57 9.06
CA GLY A 114 -9.36 4.05 9.27
C GLY A 114 -8.92 4.03 10.72
N THR A 115 -9.82 4.23 11.67
CA THR A 115 -9.56 4.11 13.11
C THR A 115 -9.23 2.66 13.49
N ARG A 116 -10.04 1.70 13.02
CA ARG A 116 -9.81 0.26 13.26
C ARG A 116 -8.47 -0.19 12.68
N ARG A 117 -8.17 0.20 11.44
CA ARG A 117 -6.85 -0.08 10.81
C ARG A 117 -5.68 0.57 11.57
N ALA A 118 -5.84 1.80 12.02
CA ALA A 118 -4.82 2.46 12.85
C ALA A 118 -4.53 1.67 14.12
N TRP A 119 -5.58 1.14 14.74
CA TRP A 119 -5.43 0.27 15.89
C TRP A 119 -4.68 -1.03 15.57
N GLU A 120 -5.06 -1.73 14.50
CA GLU A 120 -4.40 -2.96 14.03
C GLU A 120 -2.92 -2.72 13.69
N ILE A 121 -2.60 -1.59 13.05
CA ILE A 121 -1.21 -1.19 12.76
C ILE A 121 -0.42 -1.04 14.06
N CYS A 122 -0.99 -0.40 15.08
CA CYS A 122 -0.35 -0.24 16.37
C CYS A 122 -0.13 -1.59 17.09
N GLU A 123 -1.13 -2.49 17.05
CA GLU A 123 -1.00 -3.83 17.63
C GLU A 123 0.12 -4.64 16.93
N LYS A 124 0.07 -4.70 15.61
CA LYS A 124 1.06 -5.44 14.78
C LYS A 124 2.49 -4.96 15.00
N ASN A 125 2.69 -3.67 15.20
CA ASN A 125 4.02 -3.05 15.34
C ASN A 125 4.39 -2.77 16.80
N HIS A 126 3.58 -3.22 17.76
CA HIS A 126 3.77 -2.99 19.19
C HIS A 126 4.06 -1.51 19.51
N LEU A 127 3.28 -0.60 18.88
CA LEU A 127 3.41 0.82 19.12
C LEU A 127 2.58 1.26 20.33
N PRO A 128 3.18 1.90 21.32
CA PRO A 128 2.47 2.70 22.31
C PRO A 128 1.56 3.70 21.61
N ARG A 129 0.36 3.91 22.12
CA ARG A 129 -0.62 4.76 21.44
C ARG A 129 -1.43 5.62 22.39
N MET A 130 -1.86 6.75 21.88
CA MET A 130 -2.89 7.64 22.46
C MET A 130 -3.97 7.87 21.43
N ILE A 131 -5.16 8.24 21.88
CA ILE A 131 -6.26 8.67 21.03
C ILE A 131 -6.49 10.15 21.23
N PHE A 132 -6.67 10.88 20.14
CA PHE A 132 -7.05 12.29 20.16
C PHE A 132 -8.35 12.50 19.39
N VAL A 133 -9.39 12.93 20.11
CA VAL A 133 -10.71 13.21 19.54
C VAL A 133 -10.76 14.68 19.12
N THR A 134 -10.89 14.92 17.83
CA THR A 134 -10.98 16.26 17.21
C THR A 134 -12.43 16.76 17.15
N ASP A 135 -12.62 17.93 16.56
CA ASP A 135 -13.93 18.53 16.23
C ASP A 135 -14.82 18.79 17.45
N MET A 136 -14.22 18.99 18.63
CA MET A 136 -14.99 19.21 19.87
C MET A 136 -15.76 20.54 19.90
N ASP A 137 -15.46 21.45 18.97
CA ASP A 137 -16.17 22.71 18.75
C ASP A 137 -17.46 22.57 17.94
N ILE A 138 -17.70 21.42 17.31
CA ILE A 138 -18.89 21.15 16.50
C ILE A 138 -20.04 20.67 17.41
N ASP A 139 -21.25 21.14 17.16
CA ASP A 139 -22.43 20.87 18.02
C ASP A 139 -22.74 19.37 18.18
N ASN A 140 -22.56 18.59 17.12
CA ASN A 140 -22.85 17.15 17.12
C ASN A 140 -21.67 16.27 17.55
N ALA A 141 -20.54 16.84 17.98
CA ALA A 141 -19.41 16.05 18.45
C ALA A 141 -19.69 15.45 19.84
N SER A 142 -19.58 14.13 19.95
CA SER A 142 -19.82 13.40 21.18
C SER A 142 -18.59 12.63 21.65
N TYR A 143 -17.77 13.27 22.48
CA TYR A 143 -16.64 12.61 23.14
C TYR A 143 -17.05 11.36 23.92
N ARG A 144 -18.18 11.46 24.63
CA ARG A 144 -18.70 10.35 25.43
C ARG A 144 -19.02 9.13 24.58
N GLN A 145 -19.72 9.32 23.47
CA GLN A 145 -20.07 8.21 22.56
C GLN A 145 -18.80 7.56 21.97
N VAL A 146 -17.83 8.38 21.55
CA VAL A 146 -16.55 7.86 21.03
C VAL A 146 -15.82 7.01 22.08
N VAL A 147 -15.80 7.45 23.36
CA VAL A 147 -15.16 6.67 24.44
C VAL A 147 -15.92 5.37 24.71
N GLU A 148 -17.25 5.41 24.78
CA GLU A 148 -18.10 4.22 25.00
C GLU A 148 -17.90 3.20 23.86
N ASP A 149 -17.87 3.63 22.62
CA ASP A 149 -17.64 2.78 21.45
C ASP A 149 -16.23 2.18 21.45
N LEU A 150 -15.21 2.97 21.79
CA LEU A 150 -13.84 2.49 21.96
C LEU A 150 -13.73 1.43 23.05
N GLN A 151 -14.39 1.66 24.20
CA GLN A 151 -14.41 0.70 25.31
C GLN A 151 -15.16 -0.59 24.94
N ALA A 152 -16.23 -0.49 24.16
CA ALA A 152 -16.94 -1.65 23.63
C ALA A 152 -16.08 -2.51 22.71
N LEU A 153 -15.21 -1.88 21.90
CA LEU A 153 -14.33 -2.58 20.94
C LEU A 153 -13.03 -3.08 21.59
N TYR A 154 -12.42 -2.27 22.43
CA TYR A 154 -11.05 -2.51 22.89
C TYR A 154 -10.94 -2.72 24.41
N GLY A 155 -12.03 -2.63 25.13
CA GLY A 155 -12.10 -2.95 26.54
C GLY A 155 -11.61 -1.85 27.49
N LYS A 156 -11.32 -2.26 28.71
CA LYS A 156 -10.98 -1.38 29.86
C LYS A 156 -9.67 -0.59 29.67
N LYS A 157 -8.80 -0.99 28.73
CA LYS A 157 -7.55 -0.26 28.46
C LYS A 157 -7.77 1.16 27.91
N ILE A 158 -8.97 1.47 27.40
CA ILE A 158 -9.35 2.80 26.95
C ILE A 158 -9.62 3.70 28.15
N ALA A 159 -8.75 4.67 28.38
CA ALA A 159 -8.77 5.50 29.58
C ALA A 159 -8.83 7.00 29.25
N PRO A 160 -9.95 7.68 29.51
CA PRO A 160 -10.03 9.13 29.41
C PRO A 160 -9.09 9.83 30.42
N PHE A 161 -8.11 10.58 29.90
CA PHE A 161 -7.22 11.41 30.73
C PHE A 161 -7.80 12.81 30.93
N HIS A 162 -8.62 13.25 29.98
CA HIS A 162 -9.31 14.52 30.02
C HIS A 162 -10.78 14.33 29.69
N LEU A 163 -11.66 15.03 30.43
CA LEU A 163 -13.09 15.09 30.14
C LEU A 163 -13.47 16.48 29.65
N PRO A 164 -14.30 16.61 28.60
CA PRO A 164 -14.67 17.92 28.06
C PRO A 164 -15.58 18.70 29.04
N VAL A 165 -15.37 20.02 29.08
CA VAL A 165 -16.28 20.95 29.73
C VAL A 165 -16.98 21.79 28.69
N ARG A 166 -18.31 21.79 28.73
CA ARG A 166 -19.15 22.59 27.85
C ARG A 166 -20.01 23.55 28.69
N GLU A 167 -20.11 24.79 28.23
CA GLU A 167 -21.01 25.81 28.77
C GLU A 167 -21.84 26.34 27.59
N ASP A 168 -23.15 26.37 27.76
CA ASP A 168 -24.10 26.77 26.72
C ASP A 168 -23.84 26.07 25.35
N GLY A 169 -23.48 24.79 25.43
CA GLY A 169 -23.13 23.97 24.26
C GLY A 169 -21.69 24.17 23.73
N GLN A 170 -20.99 25.22 24.09
CA GLN A 170 -19.66 25.52 23.64
C GLN A 170 -18.59 24.74 24.40
N PHE A 171 -17.57 24.27 23.68
CA PHE A 171 -16.40 23.61 24.26
C PHE A 171 -15.44 24.63 24.85
N VAL A 172 -15.47 24.79 26.18
CA VAL A 172 -14.77 25.87 26.89
C VAL A 172 -13.56 25.42 27.70
N GLY A 173 -13.52 24.11 28.07
CA GLY A 173 -12.48 23.64 28.95
C GLY A 173 -12.41 22.13 29.06
N TYR A 174 -11.61 21.64 29.98
CA TYR A 174 -11.47 20.22 30.27
C TYR A 174 -11.23 19.96 31.76
N VAL A 175 -11.63 18.78 32.23
CA VAL A 175 -11.25 18.24 33.55
C VAL A 175 -10.10 17.27 33.33
N ASN A 176 -8.97 17.51 33.99
CA ASN A 176 -7.86 16.55 34.04
C ASN A 176 -8.16 15.48 35.09
N VAL A 177 -8.33 14.23 34.70
CA VAL A 177 -8.71 13.10 35.54
C VAL A 177 -7.61 12.75 36.56
N ILE A 178 -6.35 12.87 36.19
CA ILE A 178 -5.21 12.58 37.05
C ILE A 178 -5.10 13.62 38.16
N GLN A 179 -5.24 14.89 37.81
CA GLN A 179 -5.14 16.01 38.77
C GLN A 179 -6.43 16.35 39.47
N GLN A 180 -7.55 15.85 39.00
CA GLN A 180 -8.92 16.18 39.51
C GLN A 180 -9.19 17.70 39.50
N LYS A 181 -8.73 18.40 38.45
CA LYS A 181 -8.83 19.85 38.30
C LYS A 181 -9.43 20.21 36.96
N ALA A 182 -10.39 21.12 36.98
CA ALA A 182 -10.91 21.69 35.74
C ALA A 182 -10.07 22.90 35.30
N LYS A 183 -9.93 23.06 33.98
CA LYS A 183 -9.23 24.14 33.32
C LYS A 183 -10.05 24.67 32.15
N ARG A 184 -10.14 26.00 32.05
CA ARG A 184 -10.80 26.73 30.97
C ARG A 184 -9.77 27.45 30.13
N TRP A 185 -9.93 27.46 28.80
CA TRP A 185 -9.11 28.29 27.91
C TRP A 185 -9.52 29.74 28.00
N ILE A 186 -8.54 30.62 28.26
CA ILE A 186 -8.71 32.08 28.19
C ILE A 186 -8.39 32.52 26.76
N ASP A 187 -7.33 31.94 26.18
CA ASP A 187 -6.88 32.13 24.82
C ASP A 187 -6.27 30.83 24.24
N GLU A 188 -5.60 30.89 23.07
CA GLU A 188 -5.05 29.77 22.31
C GLU A 188 -3.93 28.99 23.03
N GLY A 189 -3.58 29.20 24.23
CA GLY A 189 -2.50 28.46 24.94
C GLY A 189 -2.52 28.65 26.42
N THR A 190 -3.37 29.55 26.90
CA THR A 190 -3.47 29.91 28.30
C THR A 190 -4.74 29.32 28.91
N VAL A 191 -4.60 28.73 30.08
CA VAL A 191 -5.72 28.15 30.81
C VAL A 191 -5.81 28.72 32.25
N GLU A 192 -7.00 28.94 32.73
CA GLU A 192 -7.29 29.20 34.13
C GLU A 192 -7.87 27.96 34.82
N LYS A 193 -7.63 27.81 36.12
CA LYS A 193 -8.21 26.76 36.92
C LYS A 193 -9.59 27.23 37.44
N PHE A 194 -10.55 26.33 37.44
CA PHE A 194 -11.86 26.58 38.04
C PHE A 194 -12.39 25.32 38.73
N GLU A 195 -13.53 25.42 39.38
CA GLU A 195 -14.13 24.28 40.05
C GLU A 195 -14.66 23.26 39.06
N VAL A 196 -14.53 21.95 39.41
CA VAL A 196 -15.05 20.89 38.55
C VAL A 196 -16.57 20.99 38.49
N PRO A 197 -17.17 21.09 37.26
CA PRO A 197 -18.62 21.16 37.14
C PRO A 197 -19.33 19.96 37.77
N GLU A 198 -20.45 20.18 38.46
CA GLU A 198 -21.19 19.13 39.16
C GLU A 198 -21.58 17.98 38.22
N TYR A 199 -21.97 18.29 36.95
CA TYR A 199 -22.34 17.30 35.97
C TYR A 199 -21.14 16.41 35.53
N SER A 200 -19.90 16.85 35.71
CA SER A 200 -18.68 16.10 35.39
C SER A 200 -18.21 15.21 36.56
N GLN A 201 -18.64 15.50 37.79
CA GLN A 201 -18.08 14.87 38.98
C GLN A 201 -18.25 13.35 39.01
N LYS A 202 -19.43 12.84 38.61
CA LYS A 202 -19.66 11.39 38.53
C LYS A 202 -18.70 10.69 37.54
N ASN A 203 -18.56 11.25 36.34
CA ASN A 203 -17.67 10.68 35.31
C ASN A 203 -16.20 10.81 35.72
N LEU A 204 -15.82 11.92 36.37
CA LEU A 204 -14.47 12.11 36.89
C LEU A 204 -14.12 10.99 37.89
N ASN A 205 -15.01 10.70 38.85
CA ASN A 205 -14.79 9.67 39.86
C ASN A 205 -14.63 8.28 39.21
N LEU A 206 -15.52 7.92 38.27
CA LEU A 206 -15.46 6.64 37.57
C LEU A 206 -14.16 6.49 36.76
N CYS A 207 -13.76 7.51 35.98
CA CYS A 207 -12.52 7.48 35.23
C CYS A 207 -11.30 7.45 36.15
N ARG A 208 -11.34 8.17 37.24
CA ARG A 208 -10.29 8.19 38.26
C ARG A 208 -10.09 6.82 38.89
N GLU A 209 -11.17 6.17 39.30
CA GLU A 209 -11.15 4.83 39.89
C GLU A 209 -10.55 3.81 38.92
N ALA A 210 -11.00 3.80 37.66
CA ALA A 210 -10.43 2.92 36.60
C ALA A 210 -8.92 3.16 36.38
N LEU A 211 -8.45 4.42 36.42
CA LEU A 211 -7.04 4.73 36.32
C LEU A 211 -6.23 4.24 37.51
N LEU A 212 -6.77 4.37 38.72
CA LEU A 212 -6.11 3.88 39.96
C LEU A 212 -6.06 2.36 40.02
N GLU A 213 -7.09 1.65 39.52
CA GLU A 213 -7.08 0.20 39.35
C GLU A 213 -5.91 -0.21 38.41
N ALA A 214 -5.79 0.44 37.26
CA ALA A 214 -4.70 0.18 36.34
C ALA A 214 -3.29 0.51 36.90
N VAL A 215 -3.19 1.57 37.70
CA VAL A 215 -1.95 1.90 38.43
C VAL A 215 -1.62 0.80 39.45
N ALA A 216 -2.62 0.30 40.18
CA ALA A 216 -2.41 -0.77 41.15
C ALA A 216 -1.89 -2.06 40.50
N GLU A 217 -2.32 -2.40 39.31
CA GLU A 217 -1.87 -3.59 38.56
C GLU A 217 -0.38 -3.55 38.16
N THR A 218 0.29 -2.39 38.27
CA THR A 218 1.71 -2.26 37.85
C THR A 218 2.72 -2.90 38.78
N SER A 219 2.40 -3.09 40.07
CA SER A 219 3.24 -3.78 41.03
C SER A 219 2.45 -4.34 42.22
N GLU A 220 2.98 -5.40 42.88
CA GLU A 220 2.40 -5.98 44.09
C GLU A 220 2.28 -4.93 45.20
N GLU A 221 3.27 -4.04 45.37
CA GLU A 221 3.22 -2.95 46.36
C GLU A 221 2.04 -2.00 46.12
N PHE A 222 1.81 -1.60 44.84
CA PHE A 222 0.71 -0.72 44.50
C PHE A 222 -0.63 -1.41 44.63
N MET A 223 -0.71 -2.70 44.34
CA MET A 223 -1.89 -3.52 44.51
C MET A 223 -2.31 -3.57 46.02
N ASP A 224 -1.36 -3.86 46.91
CA ASP A 224 -1.61 -3.90 48.34
C ASP A 224 -2.09 -2.53 48.90
N ARG A 225 -1.45 -1.44 48.45
CA ARG A 225 -1.83 -0.07 48.84
C ARG A 225 -3.25 0.29 48.36
N TYR A 226 -3.58 -0.10 47.11
CA TYR A 226 -4.91 0.14 46.56
C TYR A 226 -6.01 -0.55 47.38
N PHE A 227 -5.82 -1.82 47.72
CA PHE A 227 -6.78 -2.57 48.54
C PHE A 227 -6.86 -2.06 50.02
N ASN A 228 -5.78 -1.50 50.54
CA ASN A 228 -5.77 -0.87 51.86
C ASN A 228 -6.40 0.53 51.84
N GLY A 229 -6.71 1.10 50.68
CA GLY A 229 -7.27 2.43 50.53
C GLY A 229 -6.25 3.57 50.69
N ASP A 230 -4.96 3.27 50.51
CA ASP A 230 -3.89 4.26 50.57
C ASP A 230 -3.91 5.18 49.33
N GLU A 231 -3.68 6.46 49.53
CA GLU A 231 -3.60 7.42 48.43
C GLU A 231 -2.28 7.31 47.66
N PHE A 232 -2.38 7.45 46.32
CA PHE A 232 -1.23 7.59 45.45
C PHE A 232 -0.95 9.06 45.17
N SER A 233 0.33 9.45 45.20
CA SER A 233 0.75 10.78 44.77
C SER A 233 0.59 10.94 43.26
N GLU A 234 0.48 12.18 42.74
CA GLU A 234 0.40 12.45 41.32
C GLU A 234 1.63 11.91 40.55
N ASP A 235 2.81 11.88 41.19
CA ASP A 235 4.06 11.42 40.54
C ASP A 235 4.09 9.87 40.44
N GLU A 236 3.64 9.14 41.45
CA GLU A 236 3.48 7.69 41.41
C GLU A 236 2.50 7.29 40.28
N ILE A 237 1.35 7.94 40.23
CA ILE A 237 0.35 7.72 39.16
C ILE A 237 0.96 7.98 37.81
N ARG A 238 1.69 9.07 37.63
CA ARG A 238 2.32 9.39 36.33
C ARG A 238 3.37 8.37 35.92
N GLN A 239 4.20 7.89 36.87
CA GLN A 239 5.21 6.88 36.58
C GLN A 239 4.57 5.54 36.19
N ALA A 240 3.58 5.07 36.93
CA ALA A 240 2.83 3.86 36.62
C ALA A 240 2.13 3.97 35.25
N LEU A 241 1.40 5.06 35.00
CA LEU A 241 0.72 5.29 33.72
C LEU A 241 1.70 5.38 32.55
N ARG A 242 2.94 5.85 32.75
CA ARG A 242 3.97 5.82 31.73
C ARG A 242 4.32 4.38 31.33
N VAL A 243 4.45 3.47 32.29
CA VAL A 243 4.70 2.04 32.02
C VAL A 243 3.50 1.45 31.25
N ASN A 244 2.29 1.69 31.74
CA ASN A 244 1.06 1.16 31.14
C ASN A 244 0.78 1.68 29.73
N VAL A 245 1.17 2.91 29.41
CA VAL A 245 1.08 3.46 28.06
C VAL A 245 2.13 2.83 27.15
N MET A 246 3.36 2.60 27.67
CA MET A 246 4.43 2.01 26.89
C MET A 246 4.18 0.55 26.52
N ASP A 247 3.57 -0.24 27.39
CA ASP A 247 3.23 -1.64 27.12
C ASP A 247 1.84 -1.82 26.46
N GLY A 248 1.04 -0.74 26.38
CA GLY A 248 -0.26 -0.72 25.73
C GLY A 248 -1.41 -1.24 26.60
N SER A 249 -1.18 -1.47 27.90
CA SER A 249 -2.24 -1.85 28.86
C SER A 249 -3.19 -0.68 29.16
N ILE A 250 -2.73 0.56 29.01
CA ILE A 250 -3.54 1.78 29.03
C ILE A 250 -3.37 2.55 27.73
N VAL A 251 -4.49 2.98 27.17
CA VAL A 251 -4.56 3.86 25.99
C VAL A 251 -5.26 5.16 26.38
N PRO A 252 -4.50 6.24 26.58
CA PRO A 252 -5.06 7.55 26.93
C PRO A 252 -5.98 8.08 25.85
N VAL A 253 -7.12 8.64 26.23
CA VAL A 253 -7.99 9.40 25.34
C VAL A 253 -7.99 10.87 25.75
N LEU A 254 -7.61 11.70 24.79
CA LEU A 254 -7.59 13.16 24.89
C LEU A 254 -8.55 13.75 23.86
N MET A 255 -8.79 15.05 23.92
CA MET A 255 -9.64 15.71 22.94
C MET A 255 -9.26 17.17 22.75
N GLY A 256 -9.75 17.74 21.65
CA GLY A 256 -9.54 19.14 21.34
C GLY A 256 -10.32 19.63 20.12
N SER A 257 -10.08 20.89 19.81
CA SER A 257 -10.57 21.54 18.61
C SER A 257 -9.38 22.10 17.82
N ASN A 258 -9.16 21.57 16.63
CA ASN A 258 -8.07 22.01 15.76
C ASN A 258 -8.24 23.48 15.34
N PRO A 259 -9.41 23.94 14.85
CA PRO A 259 -9.61 25.33 14.44
C PRO A 259 -9.43 26.34 15.55
N LEU A 260 -9.73 25.95 16.80
CA LEU A 260 -9.57 26.81 17.97
C LEU A 260 -8.21 26.65 18.68
N ALA A 261 -7.31 25.80 18.15
CA ALA A 261 -6.05 25.41 18.77
C ALA A 261 -6.18 24.99 20.25
N ARG A 262 -7.33 24.42 20.64
CA ARG A 262 -7.65 23.98 22.00
C ARG A 262 -7.37 22.49 22.19
N GLY A 263 -6.61 22.15 23.24
CA GLY A 263 -6.23 20.75 23.55
C GLY A 263 -4.83 20.36 23.10
N MET A 264 -4.24 21.01 22.07
CA MET A 264 -2.94 20.66 21.51
C MET A 264 -1.78 20.88 22.48
N TYR A 265 -1.83 21.97 23.28
CA TYR A 265 -0.84 22.19 24.33
C TYR A 265 -0.79 21.01 25.31
N THR A 266 -1.95 20.49 25.69
CA THR A 266 -2.09 19.34 26.58
C THR A 266 -1.63 18.07 25.92
N LEU A 267 -2.00 17.86 24.64
CA LEU A 267 -1.53 16.73 23.84
C LEU A 267 -0.01 16.67 23.76
N MET A 268 0.64 17.78 23.38
CA MET A 268 2.11 17.84 23.32
C MET A 268 2.78 17.61 24.67
N ALA A 269 2.16 18.12 25.75
CA ALA A 269 2.65 17.86 27.11
C ALA A 269 2.52 16.38 27.50
N ASP A 270 1.43 15.74 27.15
CA ASP A 270 1.18 14.33 27.47
C ASP A 270 1.98 13.37 26.56
N ILE A 271 2.23 13.73 25.29
CA ILE A 271 3.20 13.05 24.43
C ILE A 271 4.57 13.00 25.11
N VAL A 272 5.07 14.14 25.59
CA VAL A 272 6.39 14.19 26.26
C VAL A 272 6.41 13.38 27.57
N LYS A 273 5.30 13.37 28.33
CA LYS A 273 5.21 12.69 29.62
C LYS A 273 5.05 11.16 29.50
N TYR A 274 4.23 10.68 28.58
CA TYR A 274 3.78 9.30 28.56
C TYR A 274 4.34 8.49 27.40
N PHE A 275 4.63 9.08 26.26
CA PHE A 275 5.26 8.35 25.16
C PHE A 275 6.74 8.11 25.42
N PRO A 276 7.27 6.95 24.98
CA PRO A 276 8.67 6.64 25.13
C PRO A 276 9.55 7.60 24.33
N SER A 277 10.69 7.95 24.87
CA SER A 277 11.83 8.40 24.07
C SER A 277 12.49 7.20 23.38
N PRO A 278 13.22 7.40 22.27
CA PRO A 278 13.81 6.30 21.53
C PRO A 278 14.69 5.35 22.39
N ASP A 279 15.42 5.88 23.39
CA ASP A 279 16.23 5.08 24.33
C ASP A 279 15.42 4.11 25.23
N LYS A 280 14.09 4.22 25.24
CA LYS A 280 13.16 3.29 25.89
C LYS A 280 12.59 2.25 24.94
N ARG A 281 12.99 2.29 23.68
CA ARG A 281 12.61 1.32 22.66
C ARG A 281 13.81 0.45 22.30
N THR A 282 13.56 -0.81 22.08
CA THR A 282 14.59 -1.73 21.56
C THR A 282 14.75 -1.55 20.07
N CYS A 283 16.00 -1.52 19.61
CA CYS A 283 16.32 -1.50 18.19
C CYS A 283 17.51 -2.43 17.95
N ALA A 284 17.28 -3.47 17.18
CA ALA A 284 18.32 -4.43 16.84
C ALA A 284 18.45 -4.60 15.33
N GLY A 285 19.67 -4.73 14.86
CA GLY A 285 20.02 -5.15 13.51
C GLY A 285 20.84 -6.44 13.54
N ILE A 286 21.30 -6.86 12.38
CA ILE A 286 22.23 -7.96 12.23
C ILE A 286 23.58 -7.38 11.78
N ASN A 287 24.65 -7.68 12.53
CA ASN A 287 26.00 -7.41 12.07
C ASN A 287 26.31 -8.38 10.93
N THR A 288 26.52 -7.84 9.74
CA THR A 288 26.65 -8.65 8.52
C THR A 288 28.01 -9.32 8.36
N THR A 289 28.98 -9.03 9.24
CA THR A 289 30.29 -9.69 9.23
C THR A 289 30.26 -11.02 9.98
N ASN A 290 29.57 -11.09 11.13
CA ASN A 290 29.53 -12.28 11.99
C ASN A 290 28.13 -12.90 12.13
N ASN A 291 27.10 -12.30 11.53
CA ASN A 291 25.69 -12.69 11.63
C ASN A 291 25.11 -12.67 13.06
N GLU A 292 25.71 -11.89 13.96
CA GLU A 292 25.19 -11.71 15.31
C GLU A 292 24.21 -10.55 15.41
N VAL A 293 23.29 -10.63 16.38
CA VAL A 293 22.38 -9.55 16.69
C VAL A 293 23.17 -8.34 17.21
N TYR A 294 22.99 -7.19 16.59
CA TYR A 294 23.55 -5.92 17.00
C TYR A 294 22.48 -5.07 17.69
N PRO A 295 22.48 -4.95 19.01
CA PRO A 295 21.53 -4.11 19.74
C PRO A 295 21.96 -2.65 19.61
N ALA A 296 21.37 -1.93 18.66
CA ALA A 296 21.61 -0.51 18.44
C ALA A 296 21.00 0.33 19.57
N ASP A 297 19.76 0.03 19.94
CA ASP A 297 18.99 0.59 21.07
C ASP A 297 18.98 2.12 21.17
N TYR A 298 19.17 2.78 20.04
CA TYR A 298 19.29 4.22 19.94
C TYR A 298 20.36 4.83 20.86
N ASP A 299 21.42 4.06 21.10
CA ASP A 299 22.54 4.48 21.95
C ASP A 299 23.51 5.36 21.14
N PHE A 300 23.65 6.63 21.55
CA PHE A 300 24.55 7.59 20.89
C PHE A 300 26.04 7.28 21.09
N ALA A 301 26.42 6.43 22.04
CA ALA A 301 27.81 6.02 22.28
C ALA A 301 28.27 4.90 21.35
N LYS A 302 27.34 4.17 20.72
CA LYS A 302 27.64 3.06 19.81
C LYS A 302 28.11 3.57 18.42
N PRO A 303 28.70 2.68 17.59
CA PRO A 303 29.02 2.98 16.20
C PRO A 303 27.80 3.51 15.43
N LYS A 304 28.02 4.46 14.53
CA LYS A 304 26.96 5.13 13.76
C LYS A 304 26.21 4.18 12.88
N SER A 305 24.89 4.25 12.93
CA SER A 305 24.03 3.56 12.00
C SER A 305 22.69 4.28 11.83
N ALA A 306 22.07 4.12 10.67
CA ALA A 306 20.77 4.70 10.33
C ALA A 306 19.98 3.79 9.39
N TYR A 307 18.67 3.92 9.44
CA TYR A 307 17.74 3.25 8.54
C TYR A 307 17.03 4.29 7.65
N ILE A 308 17.00 4.04 6.35
CA ILE A 308 16.29 4.88 5.38
C ILE A 308 14.85 4.40 5.31
N PHE A 309 13.92 5.19 5.88
CA PHE A 309 12.52 4.78 5.89
C PHE A 309 11.71 5.35 4.73
N LYS A 310 12.19 6.45 4.07
CA LYS A 310 11.50 7.10 2.96
C LYS A 310 12.48 7.78 2.01
N THR A 311 12.14 7.78 0.72
CA THR A 311 12.84 8.55 -0.31
C THR A 311 11.91 9.57 -0.92
N ILE A 312 12.37 10.81 -1.10
CA ILE A 312 11.67 11.89 -1.81
C ILE A 312 12.55 12.34 -2.97
N VAL A 313 11.98 12.46 -4.16
CA VAL A 313 12.68 12.92 -5.35
C VAL A 313 12.17 14.28 -5.79
N ASP A 314 12.92 15.32 -5.48
CA ASP A 314 12.64 16.68 -5.92
C ASP A 314 13.29 16.93 -7.31
N PRO A 315 12.56 17.45 -8.32
CA PRO A 315 13.10 17.69 -9.65
C PRO A 315 14.27 18.69 -9.69
N TYR A 316 14.36 19.60 -8.72
CA TYR A 316 15.34 20.68 -8.69
C TYR A 316 16.50 20.40 -7.75
N ILE A 317 16.24 19.86 -6.58
CA ILE A 317 17.22 19.61 -5.53
C ILE A 317 17.82 18.21 -5.65
N GLY A 318 17.07 17.28 -6.21
CA GLY A 318 17.42 15.87 -6.35
C GLY A 318 16.81 14.98 -5.26
N LYS A 319 17.51 13.92 -4.89
CA LYS A 319 17.01 12.92 -3.94
C LYS A 319 17.29 13.30 -2.49
N TYR A 320 16.25 13.20 -1.65
CA TYR A 320 16.35 13.17 -0.20
C TYR A 320 16.07 11.78 0.31
N SER A 321 16.92 11.27 1.20
CA SER A 321 16.69 10.03 1.94
C SER A 321 16.36 10.40 3.38
N LEU A 322 15.11 10.14 3.79
CA LEU A 322 14.66 10.36 5.15
C LEU A 322 15.13 9.18 6.00
N ILE A 323 15.79 9.48 7.10
CA ILE A 323 16.43 8.51 7.96
C ILE A 323 15.96 8.63 9.40
N LYS A 324 15.99 7.51 10.10
CA LYS A 324 16.06 7.46 11.56
C LYS A 324 17.46 6.99 11.96
N VAL A 325 18.10 7.71 12.86
CA VAL A 325 19.41 7.33 13.39
C VAL A 325 19.22 6.22 14.44
N ASN A 326 19.78 5.04 14.19
CA ASN A 326 19.57 3.87 15.06
C ASN A 326 20.63 3.76 16.17
N SER A 327 21.85 4.24 15.91
CA SER A 327 22.93 4.34 16.90
C SER A 327 23.95 5.42 16.54
N GLY A 328 24.67 5.90 17.53
CA GLY A 328 25.72 6.91 17.34
C GLY A 328 25.20 8.29 17.10
N VAL A 329 26.07 9.15 16.56
CA VAL A 329 25.76 10.54 16.15
C VAL A 329 26.23 10.72 14.72
N LEU A 330 25.31 11.00 13.80
CA LEU A 330 25.64 11.32 12.42
C LEU A 330 26.07 12.78 12.28
N LYS A 331 27.10 13.03 11.49
CA LYS A 331 27.65 14.36 11.23
C LYS A 331 27.80 14.60 9.73
N THR A 332 27.84 15.87 9.37
CA THR A 332 28.25 16.26 8.01
C THR A 332 29.66 15.73 7.72
N ASP A 333 29.90 15.36 6.47
CA ASP A 333 31.13 14.74 5.96
C ASP A 333 31.42 13.30 6.44
N ASP A 334 30.53 12.70 7.25
CA ASP A 334 30.62 11.26 7.53
C ASP A 334 30.53 10.42 6.24
N VAL A 335 31.27 9.31 6.23
CA VAL A 335 31.14 8.29 5.19
C VAL A 335 30.52 7.04 5.82
N LEU A 336 29.36 6.64 5.29
CA LEU A 336 28.63 5.46 5.75
C LEU A 336 28.61 4.39 4.67
N PHE A 337 28.70 3.16 5.09
CA PHE A 337 28.59 1.99 4.24
C PHE A 337 27.14 1.54 4.11
N ASN A 338 26.68 1.38 2.89
CA ASN A 338 25.40 0.75 2.57
C ASN A 338 25.65 -0.73 2.24
N TYR A 339 25.32 -1.62 3.17
CA TYR A 339 25.48 -3.06 2.99
C TYR A 339 24.70 -3.60 1.79
N HIS A 340 23.45 -3.12 1.59
CA HIS A 340 22.57 -3.64 0.53
C HIS A 340 23.02 -3.28 -0.88
N ARG A 341 23.84 -2.23 -1.01
CA ARG A 341 24.35 -1.73 -2.31
C ARG A 341 25.85 -1.94 -2.46
N ASP A 342 26.52 -2.45 -1.41
CA ASP A 342 27.97 -2.61 -1.32
C ASP A 342 28.73 -1.34 -1.74
N CYS A 343 28.32 -0.19 -1.22
CA CYS A 343 28.93 1.09 -1.55
C CYS A 343 29.07 2.00 -0.34
N ASP A 344 30.02 2.92 -0.41
CA ASP A 344 30.17 4.01 0.55
C ASP A 344 29.38 5.23 0.07
N GLU A 345 28.62 5.82 0.99
CA GLU A 345 27.85 7.03 0.78
C GLU A 345 28.42 8.16 1.65
N LYS A 346 28.83 9.25 1.01
CA LYS A 346 29.28 10.44 1.74
C LYS A 346 28.09 11.32 2.09
N ILE A 347 27.96 11.66 3.37
CA ILE A 347 26.95 12.60 3.87
C ILE A 347 27.41 14.03 3.58
N GLY A 348 26.82 14.66 2.56
CA GLY A 348 27.11 16.06 2.25
C GLY A 348 26.44 17.02 3.20
N LYS A 349 25.13 16.92 3.35
CA LYS A 349 24.31 17.79 4.19
C LYS A 349 23.24 16.99 4.94
N LEU A 350 23.02 17.41 6.18
CA LEU A 350 21.98 16.90 7.07
C LEU A 350 20.88 17.94 7.22
N TYR A 351 19.64 17.50 7.20
CA TYR A 351 18.48 18.38 7.37
C TYR A 351 17.51 17.83 8.41
N VAL A 352 16.89 18.76 9.13
CA VAL A 352 15.65 18.51 9.87
C VAL A 352 14.48 19.04 9.04
N LEU A 353 13.40 18.29 9.00
CA LEU A 353 12.21 18.58 8.20
C LEU A 353 11.15 19.29 9.05
N ARG A 354 10.53 20.31 8.47
CA ARG A 354 9.37 21.01 9.02
C ARG A 354 8.32 21.18 7.92
N GLY A 355 7.76 20.04 7.50
CA GLY A 355 6.89 19.99 6.34
C GLY A 355 7.62 20.46 5.08
N ASN A 356 7.13 21.55 4.47
CA ASN A 356 7.72 22.14 3.26
C ASN A 356 9.05 22.87 3.46
N LYS A 357 9.52 23.01 4.69
CA LYS A 357 10.79 23.68 5.00
C LYS A 357 11.81 22.67 5.52
N THR A 358 13.05 22.86 5.09
CA THR A 358 14.21 22.11 5.58
C THR A 358 15.15 23.03 6.32
N GLU A 359 15.70 22.59 7.43
CA GLU A 359 16.71 23.32 8.19
C GLU A 359 18.00 22.49 8.23
N GLU A 360 19.10 23.07 7.73
CA GLU A 360 20.40 22.40 7.73
C GLU A 360 20.95 22.30 9.16
N VAL A 361 21.40 21.11 9.55
CA VAL A 361 21.99 20.83 10.85
C VAL A 361 23.36 20.18 10.70
N LYS A 362 24.21 20.29 11.72
CA LYS A 362 25.57 19.73 11.67
C LYS A 362 25.61 18.27 12.11
N GLU A 363 24.68 17.86 12.97
CA GLU A 363 24.63 16.50 13.52
C GLU A 363 23.20 16.08 13.89
N LEU A 364 22.96 14.77 13.90
CA LEU A 364 21.73 14.11 14.35
C LEU A 364 22.13 13.01 15.32
N HIS A 365 21.48 12.97 16.49
CA HIS A 365 21.70 11.94 17.51
C HIS A 365 20.87 10.70 17.24
N ALA A 366 21.31 9.57 17.82
CA ALA A 366 20.54 8.34 17.83
C ALA A 366 19.10 8.59 18.29
N GLY A 367 18.14 8.00 17.60
CA GLY A 367 16.71 8.19 17.80
C GLY A 367 16.12 9.35 17.03
N ASP A 368 16.91 10.27 16.48
CA ASP A 368 16.37 11.41 15.74
C ASP A 368 16.02 11.08 14.29
N ILE A 369 15.07 11.83 13.74
CA ILE A 369 14.66 11.77 12.35
C ILE A 369 15.20 12.99 11.61
N GLY A 370 15.79 12.74 10.44
CA GLY A 370 16.27 13.77 9.55
C GLY A 370 16.33 13.32 8.11
N ALA A 371 16.94 14.14 7.24
CA ALA A 371 17.10 13.83 5.83
C ALA A 371 18.55 13.99 5.38
N LEU A 372 18.99 13.09 4.52
CA LEU A 372 20.26 13.11 3.81
C LEU A 372 20.02 13.51 2.36
N ALA A 373 20.73 14.53 1.88
CA ALA A 373 20.60 14.92 0.49
C ALA A 373 21.61 14.18 -0.40
N LYS A 374 21.15 13.82 -1.61
CA LYS A 374 22.00 13.38 -2.72
C LYS A 374 22.79 12.10 -2.48
N LEU A 375 22.29 11.16 -1.67
CA LEU A 375 22.86 9.82 -1.65
C LEU A 375 22.75 9.18 -3.05
N SER A 376 23.85 8.59 -3.54
CA SER A 376 23.94 8.18 -4.95
C SER A 376 23.20 6.88 -5.24
N GLN A 377 23.37 5.86 -4.39
CA GLN A 377 22.87 4.50 -4.63
C GLN A 377 21.77 4.09 -3.64
N SER A 378 21.76 4.65 -2.45
CA SER A 378 20.88 4.24 -1.36
C SER A 378 19.41 4.48 -1.68
N GLN A 379 18.54 3.58 -1.23
CA GLN A 379 17.09 3.58 -1.45
C GLN A 379 16.33 3.37 -0.14
N THR A 380 15.02 3.54 -0.18
CA THR A 380 14.12 3.19 0.93
C THR A 380 14.36 1.74 1.39
N THR A 381 14.37 1.51 2.69
CA THR A 381 14.70 0.28 3.40
C THR A 381 16.18 -0.10 3.47
N ASP A 382 17.07 0.68 2.91
CA ASP A 382 18.50 0.41 3.06
C ASP A 382 19.02 0.84 4.44
N SER A 383 20.00 0.10 4.94
CA SER A 383 20.70 0.38 6.19
C SER A 383 22.06 1.02 5.92
N LEU A 384 22.36 2.06 6.65
CA LEU A 384 23.64 2.76 6.60
C LEU A 384 24.38 2.55 7.93
N SER A 385 25.67 2.22 7.88
CA SER A 385 26.47 1.97 9.07
C SER A 385 27.95 2.28 8.81
N VAL A 386 28.81 2.16 9.80
CA VAL A 386 30.26 2.26 9.58
C VAL A 386 30.77 0.96 8.96
N ARG A 387 31.71 1.05 8.00
CA ARG A 387 32.22 -0.12 7.24
C ARG A 387 32.87 -1.19 8.13
N ASN A 388 33.49 -0.82 9.23
CA ASN A 388 34.09 -1.76 10.18
C ASN A 388 33.08 -2.42 11.15
N ASN A 389 31.83 -1.98 11.16
CA ASN A 389 30.72 -2.57 11.88
C ASN A 389 29.46 -2.49 11.01
N PRO A 390 29.38 -3.27 9.92
CA PRO A 390 28.27 -3.21 8.99
C PRO A 390 27.02 -3.84 9.61
N VAL A 391 25.94 -3.07 9.68
CA VAL A 391 24.67 -3.48 10.29
C VAL A 391 23.54 -3.39 9.26
N ALA A 392 22.74 -4.45 9.16
CA ALA A 392 21.51 -4.49 8.40
C ALA A 392 20.30 -4.53 9.34
N TYR A 393 19.39 -3.59 9.20
CA TYR A 393 18.10 -3.56 9.90
C TYR A 393 17.04 -4.30 9.11
N LEU A 394 16.00 -4.77 9.81
CA LEU A 394 14.86 -5.41 9.18
C LEU A 394 14.20 -4.44 8.20
N ARG A 395 14.05 -4.88 6.96
CA ARG A 395 13.39 -4.09 5.92
C ARG A 395 11.90 -4.04 6.14
N THR A 396 11.31 -2.88 5.93
CA THR A 396 9.86 -2.72 5.89
C THR A 396 9.27 -3.59 4.79
N ASN A 397 8.31 -4.44 5.13
CA ASN A 397 7.59 -5.27 4.17
C ASN A 397 6.35 -4.50 3.69
N PHE A 398 6.45 -3.90 2.52
CA PHE A 398 5.36 -3.13 1.94
C PHE A 398 4.22 -3.99 1.42
N SER A 399 3.02 -3.46 1.51
CA SER A 399 1.83 -4.03 0.91
C SER A 399 2.00 -4.20 -0.60
N LYS A 400 1.62 -5.36 -1.13
CA LYS A 400 1.74 -5.67 -2.55
C LYS A 400 0.59 -5.03 -3.33
N PRO A 401 0.87 -4.33 -4.45
CA PRO A 401 -0.17 -3.75 -5.28
C PRO A 401 -1.01 -4.81 -5.98
N TYR A 402 -2.31 -4.59 -6.02
CA TYR A 402 -3.29 -5.53 -6.60
C TYR A 402 -4.24 -4.89 -7.62
N VAL A 403 -4.28 -3.57 -7.72
CA VAL A 403 -5.01 -2.86 -8.77
C VAL A 403 -4.06 -2.58 -9.92
N SER A 404 -4.48 -2.83 -11.15
CA SER A 404 -3.68 -2.54 -12.32
C SER A 404 -4.45 -1.78 -13.39
N MET A 405 -3.77 -0.85 -14.06
CA MET A 405 -4.23 -0.20 -15.27
C MET A 405 -3.18 -0.28 -16.35
N ARG A 406 -3.61 -0.48 -17.58
CA ARG A 406 -2.75 -0.33 -18.75
C ARG A 406 -2.52 1.14 -19.00
N TYR A 407 -1.29 1.53 -19.35
CA TYR A 407 -1.03 2.89 -19.80
C TYR A 407 -0.42 2.95 -21.19
N LYS A 408 -0.62 4.07 -21.86
CA LYS A 408 -0.05 4.38 -23.17
C LYS A 408 0.46 5.82 -23.15
N ALA A 409 1.61 6.04 -23.75
CA ALA A 409 2.10 7.40 -23.98
C ALA A 409 1.17 8.12 -24.97
N LYS A 410 0.71 9.32 -24.65
CA LYS A 410 -0.05 10.15 -25.61
C LYS A 410 0.84 10.57 -26.80
N ASN A 411 2.10 10.92 -26.53
CA ASN A 411 3.07 11.24 -27.54
C ASN A 411 4.10 10.10 -27.66
N LYS A 412 4.25 9.52 -28.86
CA LYS A 412 5.18 8.41 -29.09
C LYS A 412 6.66 8.76 -28.80
N GLY A 413 7.03 10.03 -28.90
CA GLY A 413 8.39 10.51 -28.61
C GLY A 413 8.73 10.57 -27.12
N ASP A 414 7.74 10.47 -26.21
CA ASP A 414 7.94 10.62 -24.76
C ASP A 414 8.14 9.29 -24.03
N VAL A 415 8.14 8.14 -24.72
CA VAL A 415 8.18 6.80 -24.11
C VAL A 415 9.38 6.64 -23.16
N ASP A 416 10.59 7.01 -23.58
CA ASP A 416 11.79 6.90 -22.74
C ASP A 416 11.74 7.84 -21.54
N LYS A 417 11.24 9.05 -21.74
CA LYS A 417 11.08 10.04 -20.67
C LYS A 417 10.02 9.61 -19.64
N ILE A 418 8.92 9.00 -20.12
CA ILE A 418 7.90 8.40 -19.24
C ILE A 418 8.51 7.27 -18.40
N SER A 419 9.28 6.38 -19.03
CA SER A 419 9.94 5.27 -18.33
C SER A 419 10.88 5.78 -17.24
N GLN A 420 11.74 6.77 -17.54
CA GLN A 420 12.64 7.39 -16.57
C GLN A 420 11.90 8.11 -15.44
N SER A 421 10.79 8.77 -15.76
CA SER A 421 9.97 9.49 -14.78
C SER A 421 9.25 8.51 -13.85
N LEU A 422 8.70 7.42 -14.42
CA LEU A 422 8.08 6.34 -13.63
C LEU A 422 9.11 5.69 -12.69
N GLN A 423 10.35 5.44 -13.13
CA GLN A 423 11.39 4.91 -12.25
C GLN A 423 11.63 5.80 -11.03
N LYS A 424 11.59 7.13 -11.19
CA LYS A 424 11.72 8.06 -10.07
C LYS A 424 10.53 7.97 -9.11
N ILE A 425 9.30 7.88 -9.63
CA ILE A 425 8.09 7.71 -8.83
C ILE A 425 8.12 6.37 -8.07
N LEU A 426 8.58 5.29 -8.73
CA LEU A 426 8.74 3.98 -8.09
C LEU A 426 9.84 3.94 -7.00
N MET A 427 10.78 4.89 -7.01
CA MET A 427 11.74 5.05 -5.90
C MET A 427 11.10 5.71 -4.68
N GLU A 428 10.10 6.58 -4.91
CA GLU A 428 9.36 7.26 -3.84
C GLU A 428 8.32 6.35 -3.21
N ASP A 429 7.58 5.57 -4.00
CA ASP A 429 6.48 4.71 -3.54
C ASP A 429 6.74 3.23 -3.88
N GLN A 430 7.01 2.43 -2.84
CA GLN A 430 7.32 1.00 -2.96
C GLN A 430 6.07 0.13 -3.21
N THR A 431 4.86 0.70 -3.11
CA THR A 431 3.60 0.02 -3.42
C THR A 431 3.18 0.16 -4.88
N LEU A 432 3.99 0.83 -5.69
CA LEU A 432 3.81 0.91 -7.13
C LEU A 432 4.69 -0.09 -7.88
N ARG A 433 4.21 -0.61 -8.99
CA ARG A 433 4.96 -1.53 -9.84
C ARG A 433 4.60 -1.35 -11.31
N VAL A 434 5.60 -1.41 -12.19
CA VAL A 434 5.41 -1.44 -13.65
C VAL A 434 5.77 -2.83 -14.18
N VAL A 435 4.87 -3.41 -14.98
CA VAL A 435 5.06 -4.72 -15.59
C VAL A 435 4.84 -4.62 -17.10
N ASN A 436 5.81 -5.11 -17.86
CA ASN A 436 5.66 -5.24 -19.32
C ASN A 436 5.06 -6.61 -19.64
N ASP A 437 3.80 -6.61 -20.06
CA ASP A 437 3.07 -7.78 -20.51
C ASP A 437 3.28 -7.96 -22.02
N SER A 438 4.26 -8.77 -22.36
CA SER A 438 4.66 -9.04 -23.75
C SER A 438 3.58 -9.81 -24.52
N GLU A 439 2.80 -10.64 -23.84
CA GLU A 439 1.74 -11.44 -24.46
C GLU A 439 0.61 -10.56 -25.02
N ASN A 440 0.12 -9.62 -24.23
CA ASN A 440 -0.94 -8.71 -24.64
C ASN A 440 -0.40 -7.40 -25.26
N ARG A 441 0.91 -7.28 -25.37
CA ARG A 441 1.60 -6.07 -25.87
C ARG A 441 1.08 -4.82 -25.16
N GLN A 442 1.18 -4.83 -23.84
CA GLN A 442 0.80 -3.72 -22.99
C GLN A 442 1.78 -3.52 -21.84
N THR A 443 1.81 -2.31 -21.31
CA THR A 443 2.51 -2.04 -20.06
C THR A 443 1.47 -1.73 -18.99
N LEU A 444 1.58 -2.42 -17.87
CA LEU A 444 0.67 -2.32 -16.73
C LEU A 444 1.33 -1.52 -15.61
N LEU A 445 0.60 -0.58 -15.07
CA LEU A 445 0.93 0.12 -13.83
C LEU A 445 0.06 -0.46 -12.72
N TYR A 446 0.70 -1.02 -11.71
CA TYR A 446 0.06 -1.57 -10.51
C TYR A 446 0.17 -0.61 -9.35
N GLY A 447 -0.87 -0.55 -8.52
CA GLY A 447 -0.95 0.23 -7.28
C GLY A 447 -1.94 -0.38 -6.29
N MET A 448 -2.14 0.30 -5.17
CA MET A 448 -3.05 -0.11 -4.10
C MET A 448 -4.51 0.30 -4.37
N GLY A 449 -4.73 1.23 -5.30
CA GLY A 449 -6.05 1.70 -5.69
C GLY A 449 -6.01 2.55 -6.95
N GLU A 450 -7.19 2.77 -7.53
CA GLU A 450 -7.32 3.55 -8.77
C GLU A 450 -6.90 5.01 -8.56
N GLN A 451 -7.20 5.57 -7.38
CA GLN A 451 -6.87 6.96 -7.05
C GLN A 451 -5.35 7.19 -7.01
N GLN A 452 -4.57 6.22 -6.50
CA GLN A 452 -3.11 6.26 -6.54
C GLN A 452 -2.59 6.29 -7.98
N LEU A 453 -3.14 5.45 -8.88
CA LEU A 453 -2.74 5.40 -10.29
C LEU A 453 -3.07 6.69 -11.04
N GLU A 454 -4.22 7.31 -10.76
CA GLU A 454 -4.58 8.63 -11.30
C GLU A 454 -3.62 9.74 -10.82
N ILE A 455 -3.17 9.66 -9.56
CA ILE A 455 -2.18 10.60 -9.04
C ILE A 455 -0.84 10.42 -9.76
N VAL A 456 -0.40 9.19 -10.00
CA VAL A 456 0.81 8.94 -10.82
C VAL A 456 0.67 9.56 -12.21
N GLN A 457 -0.50 9.44 -12.86
CA GLN A 457 -0.75 10.09 -14.15
C GLN A 457 -0.64 11.63 -14.03
N SER A 458 -1.23 12.21 -13.00
CA SER A 458 -1.16 13.66 -12.75
C SER A 458 0.26 14.12 -12.45
N MET A 459 1.02 13.38 -11.63
CA MET A 459 2.43 13.66 -11.33
C MET A 459 3.32 13.63 -12.58
N LEU A 460 3.10 12.67 -13.48
CA LEU A 460 3.80 12.61 -14.76
C LEU A 460 3.58 13.87 -15.59
N LEU A 461 2.34 14.37 -15.63
CA LEU A 461 2.01 15.60 -16.35
C LEU A 461 2.57 16.85 -15.65
N GLU A 462 2.31 17.01 -14.36
CA GLU A 462 2.63 18.24 -13.62
C GLU A 462 4.12 18.37 -13.29
N LYS A 463 4.74 17.29 -12.80
CA LYS A 463 6.12 17.28 -12.32
C LYS A 463 7.14 17.02 -13.46
N TYR A 464 6.81 16.09 -14.37
CA TYR A 464 7.74 15.61 -15.40
C TYR A 464 7.39 16.07 -16.82
N LYS A 465 6.24 16.73 -17.04
CA LYS A 465 5.80 17.27 -18.33
C LYS A 465 5.72 16.18 -19.43
N VAL A 466 5.22 15.02 -19.06
CA VAL A 466 4.89 13.90 -19.96
C VAL A 466 3.50 13.39 -19.67
N GLU A 467 2.78 12.92 -20.68
CA GLU A 467 1.39 12.55 -20.56
C GLU A 467 1.16 11.09 -20.95
N ILE A 468 0.46 10.37 -20.07
CA ILE A 468 -0.02 9.01 -20.32
C ILE A 468 -1.54 8.98 -20.33
N GLU A 469 -2.10 7.98 -20.98
CA GLU A 469 -3.52 7.63 -20.90
C GLU A 469 -3.65 6.31 -20.15
N LEU A 470 -4.42 6.31 -19.06
CA LEU A 470 -4.75 5.11 -18.29
C LEU A 470 -5.98 4.44 -18.92
N MET A 471 -5.91 3.14 -19.08
CA MET A 471 -6.95 2.34 -19.75
C MET A 471 -7.13 1.00 -19.05
N ARG A 472 -8.27 0.38 -19.27
CA ARG A 472 -8.56 -0.98 -18.83
C ARG A 472 -7.48 -1.96 -19.34
N PRO A 473 -6.92 -2.85 -18.49
CA PRO A 473 -6.01 -3.89 -18.93
C PRO A 473 -6.65 -4.80 -19.98
N LYS A 474 -5.88 -5.23 -20.97
CA LYS A 474 -6.30 -6.29 -21.86
C LYS A 474 -6.20 -7.61 -21.13
N VAL A 475 -7.16 -8.47 -21.35
CA VAL A 475 -7.23 -9.80 -20.76
C VAL A 475 -6.65 -10.84 -21.72
N ALA A 476 -5.89 -11.77 -21.19
CA ALA A 476 -5.23 -12.84 -21.96
C ALA A 476 -6.22 -13.98 -22.25
N PHE A 477 -7.06 -13.83 -23.27
CA PHE A 477 -7.92 -14.91 -23.75
C PHE A 477 -7.10 -16.02 -24.42
N ARG A 478 -7.72 -17.18 -24.61
CA ARG A 478 -7.21 -18.30 -25.38
C ARG A 478 -8.26 -18.78 -26.37
N GLU A 479 -7.81 -19.46 -27.42
CA GLU A 479 -8.69 -20.15 -28.37
C GLU A 479 -8.57 -21.66 -28.21
N THR A 480 -9.67 -22.39 -28.39
CA THR A 480 -9.69 -23.84 -28.44
C THR A 480 -10.81 -24.33 -29.35
N ILE A 481 -10.89 -25.64 -29.55
CA ILE A 481 -11.94 -26.28 -30.35
C ILE A 481 -12.75 -27.23 -29.48
N ARG A 482 -14.06 -27.39 -29.78
CA ARG A 482 -14.94 -28.34 -29.11
C ARG A 482 -15.36 -29.49 -30.01
N GLY A 483 -15.23 -29.37 -31.29
CA GLY A 483 -15.56 -30.39 -32.28
C GLY A 483 -14.31 -31.05 -32.84
N LYS A 484 -14.56 -31.92 -33.80
CA LYS A 484 -13.55 -32.60 -34.60
C LYS A 484 -13.67 -32.15 -36.05
N SER A 485 -12.54 -32.05 -36.73
CA SER A 485 -12.50 -31.77 -38.17
C SER A 485 -11.52 -32.69 -38.87
N ASP A 486 -11.76 -32.90 -40.15
CA ASP A 486 -10.89 -33.66 -41.05
C ASP A 486 -10.72 -32.80 -42.31
N VAL A 487 -9.51 -32.33 -42.56
CA VAL A 487 -9.23 -31.35 -43.61
C VAL A 487 -8.04 -31.75 -44.45
N GLU A 488 -8.13 -31.37 -45.71
CA GLU A 488 -7.08 -31.51 -46.69
C GLU A 488 -6.63 -30.12 -47.15
N TYR A 489 -5.33 -29.92 -47.20
CA TYR A 489 -4.76 -28.69 -47.78
C TYR A 489 -3.56 -29.00 -48.67
N LYS A 490 -3.64 -28.49 -49.90
CA LYS A 490 -2.60 -28.62 -50.92
C LYS A 490 -1.99 -27.22 -51.23
N TYR A 491 -0.75 -27.02 -50.80
CA TYR A 491 0.01 -25.84 -51.16
C TYR A 491 0.75 -26.08 -52.45
N LYS A 492 0.38 -25.35 -53.49
CA LYS A 492 1.06 -25.41 -54.81
C LYS A 492 1.30 -23.99 -55.30
N LYS A 493 2.57 -23.62 -55.47
CA LYS A 493 2.97 -22.34 -56.06
C LYS A 493 4.00 -22.57 -57.15
N GLN A 494 3.78 -21.99 -58.29
CA GLN A 494 4.65 -22.11 -59.44
C GLN A 494 4.95 -20.70 -59.97
N SER A 495 6.18 -20.21 -59.75
CA SER A 495 6.61 -18.86 -60.14
C SER A 495 7.96 -18.93 -60.84
N GLY A 496 8.02 -19.64 -62.01
CA GLY A 496 9.24 -19.77 -62.83
C GLY A 496 10.36 -20.60 -62.18
N GLY A 497 10.82 -21.68 -62.78
CA GLY A 497 11.84 -22.57 -62.26
C GLY A 497 11.26 -23.69 -61.37
N HIS A 498 11.89 -23.98 -60.21
CA HIS A 498 11.42 -24.97 -59.26
C HIS A 498 10.12 -24.49 -58.60
N GLY A 499 9.07 -25.32 -58.63
CA GLY A 499 7.79 -25.10 -57.94
C GLY A 499 7.91 -25.36 -56.42
N GLN A 500 6.84 -25.02 -55.68
CA GLN A 500 6.66 -25.41 -54.29
C GLN A 500 5.43 -26.31 -54.17
N TYR A 501 5.60 -27.46 -53.52
CA TYR A 501 4.52 -28.41 -53.32
C TYR A 501 4.54 -29.01 -51.93
N GLY A 502 3.45 -28.88 -51.21
CA GLY A 502 3.21 -29.51 -49.92
C GLY A 502 1.72 -29.88 -49.77
N HIS A 503 1.44 -31.15 -49.49
CA HIS A 503 0.08 -31.62 -49.37
C HIS A 503 -0.08 -32.46 -48.11
N VAL A 504 -1.00 -32.06 -47.23
CA VAL A 504 -1.29 -32.72 -45.95
C VAL A 504 -2.81 -32.98 -45.78
N LYS A 505 -3.15 -34.15 -45.20
CA LYS A 505 -4.49 -34.43 -44.67
C LYS A 505 -4.36 -34.60 -43.19
N MET A 506 -5.12 -33.79 -42.44
CA MET A 506 -4.98 -33.67 -41.00
C MET A 506 -6.34 -33.73 -40.32
N LYS A 507 -6.36 -34.36 -39.14
CA LYS A 507 -7.50 -34.33 -38.22
C LYS A 507 -7.16 -33.44 -37.04
N PHE A 508 -8.14 -32.66 -36.59
CA PHE A 508 -8.05 -31.82 -35.40
C PHE A 508 -9.16 -32.21 -34.44
N GLU A 509 -8.80 -32.38 -33.18
CA GLU A 509 -9.74 -32.70 -32.09
C GLU A 509 -9.24 -32.09 -30.78
N PRO A 510 -10.12 -31.93 -29.76
CA PRO A 510 -9.68 -31.51 -28.43
C PRO A 510 -8.65 -32.49 -27.85
N SER A 511 -7.55 -31.97 -27.28
CA SER A 511 -6.52 -32.81 -26.64
C SER A 511 -6.97 -33.33 -25.27
N GLY A 512 -7.94 -32.69 -24.63
CA GLY A 512 -8.35 -32.96 -23.24
C GLY A 512 -7.48 -32.30 -22.18
N ASP A 513 -6.41 -31.62 -22.59
CA ASP A 513 -5.49 -30.92 -21.72
C ASP A 513 -5.34 -29.47 -22.19
N LEU A 514 -5.81 -28.50 -21.39
CA LEU A 514 -5.72 -27.08 -21.68
C LEU A 514 -4.39 -26.44 -21.20
N GLU A 515 -3.52 -27.19 -20.53
CA GLU A 515 -2.23 -26.67 -20.10
C GLU A 515 -1.20 -26.67 -21.23
N VAL A 516 -1.40 -27.51 -22.26
CA VAL A 516 -0.54 -27.57 -23.42
C VAL A 516 -1.19 -26.91 -24.64
N PRO A 517 -0.43 -26.16 -25.45
CA PRO A 517 -0.96 -25.54 -26.66
C PRO A 517 -1.49 -26.57 -27.67
N TYR A 518 -0.71 -27.59 -27.95
CA TYR A 518 -1.10 -28.64 -28.90
C TYR A 518 -0.40 -29.97 -28.59
N VAL A 519 -0.99 -31.05 -29.11
CA VAL A 519 -0.39 -32.38 -29.21
C VAL A 519 -0.29 -32.72 -30.70
N PHE A 520 0.89 -33.07 -31.20
CA PHE A 520 1.06 -33.51 -32.58
C PHE A 520 1.28 -35.00 -32.67
N GLU A 521 0.48 -35.67 -33.48
CA GLU A 521 0.61 -37.10 -33.78
C GLU A 521 0.72 -37.33 -35.30
N GLN A 522 1.40 -38.39 -35.68
CA GLN A 522 1.47 -38.81 -37.06
C GLN A 522 1.15 -40.30 -37.18
N CYS A 523 0.32 -40.66 -38.16
CA CYS A 523 -0.04 -42.02 -38.49
C CYS A 523 -0.09 -42.28 -40.00
N VAL A 524 0.83 -41.64 -40.72
CA VAL A 524 0.95 -41.78 -42.18
C VAL A 524 1.39 -43.17 -42.57
N VAL A 525 0.64 -43.81 -43.49
CA VAL A 525 0.92 -45.13 -43.99
C VAL A 525 1.43 -45.05 -45.44
N GLY A 526 2.29 -46.00 -45.87
CA GLY A 526 2.74 -46.13 -47.25
C GLY A 526 3.69 -45.04 -47.75
N GLY A 527 4.21 -44.13 -46.88
CA GLY A 527 5.16 -43.10 -47.27
C GLY A 527 4.53 -41.96 -48.09
N ALA A 528 3.22 -41.74 -47.95
CA ALA A 528 2.49 -40.67 -48.67
C ALA A 528 3.07 -39.29 -48.36
N VAL A 529 3.52 -39.07 -47.12
CA VAL A 529 4.37 -37.94 -46.74
C VAL A 529 5.70 -38.52 -46.24
N PRO A 530 6.83 -38.16 -46.81
CA PRO A 530 8.15 -38.61 -46.35
C PRO A 530 8.45 -38.15 -44.91
N LYS A 531 9.07 -39.03 -44.10
CA LYS A 531 9.33 -38.80 -42.66
C LYS A 531 10.14 -37.53 -42.35
N ASN A 532 11.01 -37.14 -43.26
CA ASN A 532 11.82 -35.94 -43.14
C ASN A 532 10.98 -34.65 -43.13
N TYR A 533 9.74 -34.65 -43.60
CA TYR A 533 8.82 -33.51 -43.58
C TYR A 533 7.92 -33.46 -42.34
N PHE A 534 7.84 -34.49 -41.49
CA PHE A 534 7.05 -34.48 -40.28
C PHE A 534 7.42 -33.35 -39.30
N PRO A 535 8.72 -33.10 -39.02
CA PRO A 535 9.12 -31.95 -38.22
C PRO A 535 8.70 -30.61 -38.81
N SER A 536 8.61 -30.51 -40.13
CA SER A 536 8.19 -29.28 -40.83
C SER A 536 6.69 -29.05 -40.70
N VAL A 537 5.90 -30.13 -40.75
CA VAL A 537 4.45 -30.10 -40.49
C VAL A 537 4.19 -29.66 -39.01
N GLU A 538 4.89 -30.27 -38.07
CA GLU A 538 4.81 -29.90 -36.65
C GLU A 538 5.20 -28.44 -36.39
N LYS A 539 6.29 -27.96 -36.97
CA LYS A 539 6.69 -26.54 -36.92
C LYS A 539 5.59 -25.62 -37.47
N GLY A 540 4.88 -26.06 -38.54
CA GLY A 540 3.74 -25.34 -39.07
C GLY A 540 2.60 -25.20 -38.08
N ILE A 541 2.29 -26.27 -37.35
CA ILE A 541 1.28 -26.23 -36.25
C ILE A 541 1.77 -25.37 -35.08
N ALA A 542 3.03 -25.54 -34.65
CA ALA A 542 3.62 -24.76 -33.56
C ALA A 542 3.54 -23.25 -33.81
N GLU A 543 3.75 -22.80 -35.04
CA GLU A 543 3.57 -21.39 -35.39
C GLU A 543 2.11 -20.97 -35.49
N ALA A 544 1.24 -21.85 -35.97
CA ALA A 544 -0.19 -21.55 -36.13
C ALA A 544 -0.89 -21.35 -34.78
N VAL A 545 -0.52 -22.15 -33.75
CA VAL A 545 -1.14 -22.05 -32.41
C VAL A 545 -0.77 -20.77 -31.67
N LEU A 546 0.30 -20.08 -32.04
CA LEU A 546 0.68 -18.81 -31.42
C LEU A 546 -0.32 -17.69 -31.71
N LYS A 547 -1.07 -17.80 -32.82
CA LYS A 547 -2.03 -16.80 -33.24
C LYS A 547 -3.24 -17.51 -33.88
N GLY A 548 -4.24 -17.77 -33.06
CA GLY A 548 -5.44 -18.50 -33.45
C GLY A 548 -6.26 -17.79 -34.54
N PRO A 549 -7.01 -18.58 -35.33
CA PRO A 549 -7.76 -18.02 -36.46
C PRO A 549 -9.09 -17.36 -36.09
N LEU A 550 -9.59 -17.52 -34.85
CA LEU A 550 -10.86 -16.97 -34.40
C LEU A 550 -10.75 -15.47 -34.04
N ALA A 551 -9.82 -15.11 -33.16
CA ALA A 551 -9.62 -13.77 -32.65
C ALA A 551 -8.12 -13.41 -32.47
N ALA A 552 -7.21 -14.17 -33.08
CA ALA A 552 -5.77 -14.00 -32.98
C ALA A 552 -5.20 -14.13 -31.55
N TYR A 553 -5.86 -14.89 -30.68
CA TYR A 553 -5.31 -15.30 -29.39
C TYR A 553 -4.53 -16.62 -29.51
N PRO A 554 -3.60 -16.92 -28.61
CA PRO A 554 -2.93 -18.21 -28.58
C PRO A 554 -3.93 -19.36 -28.43
N VAL A 555 -3.70 -20.45 -29.15
CA VAL A 555 -4.50 -21.67 -29.11
C VAL A 555 -3.96 -22.59 -28.04
N ILE A 556 -4.87 -23.25 -27.29
CA ILE A 556 -4.54 -24.28 -26.33
C ILE A 556 -5.48 -25.48 -26.48
N GLY A 557 -5.03 -26.66 -26.05
CA GLY A 557 -5.86 -27.85 -25.94
C GLY A 557 -6.24 -28.49 -27.26
N VAL A 558 -5.41 -28.40 -28.30
CA VAL A 558 -5.69 -28.99 -29.63
C VAL A 558 -4.78 -30.18 -29.93
N LYS A 559 -5.35 -31.29 -30.37
CA LYS A 559 -4.63 -32.43 -30.93
C LYS A 559 -4.70 -32.36 -32.45
N ALA A 560 -3.55 -32.39 -33.11
CA ALA A 560 -3.35 -32.35 -34.54
C ALA A 560 -2.77 -33.70 -35.02
N VAL A 561 -3.46 -34.41 -35.86
CA VAL A 561 -3.02 -35.71 -36.39
C VAL A 561 -2.78 -35.65 -37.88
N LEU A 562 -1.55 -35.84 -38.31
CA LEU A 562 -1.19 -36.01 -39.72
C LEU A 562 -1.39 -37.51 -40.11
N TYR A 563 -2.32 -37.80 -41.01
CA TYR A 563 -2.61 -39.19 -41.35
C TYR A 563 -2.38 -39.57 -42.81
N ASP A 564 -2.38 -38.57 -43.76
CA ASP A 564 -2.17 -38.80 -45.18
C ASP A 564 -1.66 -37.50 -45.85
N GLY A 565 -1.33 -37.57 -47.11
CA GLY A 565 -0.88 -36.45 -47.94
C GLY A 565 -0.29 -36.90 -49.26
N SER A 566 0.49 -36.03 -49.88
CA SER A 566 1.34 -36.43 -51.03
C SER A 566 2.52 -35.47 -51.16
N TYR A 567 3.55 -35.93 -51.85
CA TYR A 567 4.74 -35.12 -52.13
C TYR A 567 5.06 -35.14 -53.63
N HIS A 568 5.84 -34.15 -54.06
CA HIS A 568 6.39 -34.08 -55.42
C HIS A 568 7.90 -34.23 -55.35
N PRO A 569 8.51 -35.16 -56.14
CA PRO A 569 9.94 -35.47 -55.99
C PRO A 569 10.91 -34.27 -56.19
N VAL A 570 10.49 -33.23 -56.92
CA VAL A 570 11.30 -32.07 -57.25
C VAL A 570 10.84 -30.81 -56.51
N ASP A 571 9.52 -30.58 -56.38
CA ASP A 571 8.95 -29.32 -55.89
C ASP A 571 8.60 -29.35 -54.40
N SER A 572 8.69 -30.51 -53.72
CA SER A 572 8.45 -30.59 -52.28
C SER A 572 9.62 -30.08 -51.47
N SER A 573 9.31 -29.27 -50.46
CA SER A 573 10.27 -28.70 -49.54
C SER A 573 9.72 -28.61 -48.10
N GLU A 574 10.60 -28.51 -47.13
CA GLU A 574 10.24 -28.27 -45.73
C GLU A 574 9.31 -27.07 -45.58
N MET A 575 9.63 -25.98 -46.32
CA MET A 575 8.82 -24.75 -46.28
C MET A 575 7.42 -24.96 -46.83
N ALA A 576 7.27 -25.73 -47.93
CA ALA A 576 5.99 -26.01 -48.54
C ALA A 576 5.10 -26.84 -47.61
N PHE A 577 5.64 -27.84 -46.92
CA PHE A 577 4.92 -28.63 -45.93
C PHE A 577 4.55 -27.82 -44.66
N LYS A 578 5.44 -26.94 -44.21
CA LYS A 578 5.17 -26.02 -43.11
C LYS A 578 3.99 -25.09 -43.44
N VAL A 579 3.98 -24.49 -44.63
CA VAL A 579 2.87 -23.63 -45.09
C VAL A 579 1.59 -24.43 -45.24
N ALA A 580 1.66 -25.63 -45.83
CA ALA A 580 0.48 -26.51 -45.98
C ALA A 580 -0.13 -26.88 -44.64
N ALA A 581 0.69 -27.23 -43.64
CA ALA A 581 0.23 -27.54 -42.28
C ALA A 581 -0.41 -26.31 -41.59
N LYS A 582 0.18 -25.13 -41.73
CA LYS A 582 -0.37 -23.88 -41.17
C LYS A 582 -1.74 -23.56 -41.74
N GLN A 583 -1.94 -23.72 -43.03
CA GLN A 583 -3.21 -23.47 -43.70
C GLN A 583 -4.24 -24.56 -43.38
N ALA A 584 -3.79 -25.84 -43.32
CA ALA A 584 -4.65 -26.94 -42.85
C ALA A 584 -5.14 -26.71 -41.42
N PHE A 585 -4.24 -26.25 -40.53
CA PHE A 585 -4.65 -25.90 -39.17
C PHE A 585 -5.70 -24.78 -39.15
N LYS A 586 -5.48 -23.69 -39.90
CA LYS A 586 -6.43 -22.57 -39.96
C LYS A 586 -7.82 -23.04 -40.38
N LYS A 587 -7.90 -23.85 -41.44
CA LYS A 587 -9.15 -24.37 -41.96
C LYS A 587 -9.79 -25.37 -40.97
N GLY A 588 -9.00 -26.34 -40.50
CA GLY A 588 -9.51 -27.38 -39.61
C GLY A 588 -9.95 -26.88 -38.24
N PHE A 589 -9.24 -25.84 -37.74
CA PHE A 589 -9.62 -25.17 -36.50
C PHE A 589 -11.00 -24.50 -36.60
N LEU A 590 -11.24 -23.75 -37.69
CA LEU A 590 -12.53 -23.07 -37.93
C LEU A 590 -13.67 -24.08 -38.13
N ASP A 591 -13.42 -25.21 -38.78
CA ASP A 591 -14.40 -26.28 -39.01
C ASP A 591 -14.71 -27.11 -37.71
N ALA A 592 -13.82 -27.07 -36.71
CA ALA A 592 -13.90 -27.83 -35.46
C ALA A 592 -14.66 -27.14 -34.34
N LYS A 593 -15.57 -26.23 -34.61
CA LYS A 593 -16.33 -25.44 -33.60
C LYS A 593 -15.43 -24.72 -32.61
N PRO A 594 -14.69 -23.71 -33.06
CA PRO A 594 -13.78 -22.93 -32.23
C PRO A 594 -14.57 -22.14 -31.17
N VAL A 595 -13.97 -22.03 -29.98
CA VAL A 595 -14.50 -21.24 -28.87
C VAL A 595 -13.40 -20.40 -28.24
N LEU A 596 -13.80 -19.27 -27.65
CA LEU A 596 -12.92 -18.40 -26.89
C LEU A 596 -12.96 -18.80 -25.40
N LEU A 597 -11.80 -18.86 -24.78
CA LEU A 597 -11.62 -19.11 -23.36
C LEU A 597 -11.22 -17.83 -22.64
N GLU A 598 -11.90 -17.51 -21.53
CA GLU A 598 -11.54 -16.42 -20.65
C GLU A 598 -10.77 -16.94 -19.43
N PRO A 599 -9.77 -16.19 -18.91
CA PRO A 599 -9.09 -16.55 -17.67
C PRO A 599 -9.98 -16.27 -16.48
N ILE A 600 -10.00 -17.22 -15.53
CA ILE A 600 -10.69 -17.14 -14.25
C ILE A 600 -9.65 -16.93 -13.15
N ALA A 601 -9.93 -15.98 -12.27
CA ALA A 601 -9.17 -15.72 -11.06
C ALA A 601 -9.80 -16.45 -9.87
N SER A 602 -8.98 -17.03 -9.02
CA SER A 602 -9.34 -17.37 -7.66
C SER A 602 -9.14 -16.12 -6.80
N VAL A 603 -10.22 -15.63 -6.24
CA VAL A 603 -10.26 -14.38 -5.46
C VAL A 603 -10.54 -14.71 -4.01
N LYS A 604 -9.72 -14.18 -3.12
CA LYS A 604 -9.92 -14.22 -1.67
C LYS A 604 -10.32 -12.84 -1.17
N ILE A 605 -11.48 -12.71 -0.55
CA ILE A 605 -12.02 -11.47 -0.01
C ILE A 605 -12.11 -11.61 1.50
N ILE A 606 -11.65 -10.58 2.22
CA ILE A 606 -11.74 -10.48 3.68
C ILE A 606 -12.54 -9.24 4.01
N THR A 607 -13.61 -9.39 4.79
CA THR A 607 -14.55 -8.33 5.14
C THR A 607 -15.17 -8.56 6.51
N PRO A 608 -15.62 -7.52 7.24
CA PRO A 608 -16.51 -7.73 8.39
C PRO A 608 -17.78 -8.50 7.99
N GLU A 609 -18.28 -9.34 8.90
CA GLU A 609 -19.42 -10.25 8.61
C GLU A 609 -20.68 -9.50 8.14
N GLU A 610 -20.89 -8.26 8.62
CA GLU A 610 -22.06 -7.43 8.29
C GLU A 610 -22.21 -7.13 6.79
N TYR A 611 -21.10 -7.14 6.02
CA TYR A 611 -21.10 -6.84 4.57
C TYR A 611 -21.19 -8.10 3.68
N THR A 612 -21.23 -9.29 4.26
CA THR A 612 -21.22 -10.56 3.50
C THR A 612 -22.33 -10.62 2.46
N GLY A 613 -23.55 -10.19 2.81
CA GLY A 613 -24.70 -10.21 1.92
C GLY A 613 -24.54 -9.34 0.67
N GLU A 614 -24.00 -8.13 0.84
CA GLU A 614 -23.76 -7.20 -0.27
C GLU A 614 -22.68 -7.72 -1.21
N ILE A 615 -21.59 -8.29 -0.66
CA ILE A 615 -20.50 -8.89 -1.44
C ILE A 615 -21.00 -10.08 -2.24
N MET A 616 -21.79 -10.95 -1.65
CA MET A 616 -22.42 -12.09 -2.36
C MET A 616 -23.28 -11.62 -3.53
N GLY A 617 -24.06 -10.55 -3.32
CA GLY A 617 -24.87 -9.94 -4.37
C GLY A 617 -24.05 -9.37 -5.52
N ASP A 618 -22.92 -8.70 -5.22
CA ASP A 618 -22.02 -8.13 -6.23
C ASP A 618 -21.24 -9.22 -6.98
N LEU A 619 -20.74 -10.25 -6.29
CA LEU A 619 -20.06 -11.39 -6.93
C LEU A 619 -20.98 -12.08 -7.95
N ASN A 620 -22.25 -12.29 -7.62
CA ASN A 620 -23.22 -12.87 -8.54
C ASN A 620 -23.44 -11.99 -9.79
N LYS A 621 -23.50 -10.67 -9.64
CA LYS A 621 -23.60 -9.73 -10.77
C LYS A 621 -22.36 -9.80 -11.67
N ARG A 622 -21.19 -10.08 -11.10
CA ARG A 622 -19.91 -10.21 -11.80
C ARG A 622 -19.63 -11.62 -12.29
N ARG A 623 -20.64 -12.47 -12.39
CA ARG A 623 -20.48 -13.86 -12.83
C ARG A 623 -19.57 -14.69 -11.89
N GLY A 624 -19.40 -14.23 -10.64
CA GLY A 624 -18.57 -14.90 -9.65
C GLY A 624 -19.24 -16.16 -9.07
N ARG A 625 -18.43 -17.14 -8.74
CA ARG A 625 -18.86 -18.34 -8.01
C ARG A 625 -18.17 -18.40 -6.68
N VAL A 626 -18.95 -18.37 -5.60
CA VAL A 626 -18.39 -18.56 -4.26
C VAL A 626 -18.07 -20.03 -4.06
N MET A 627 -16.82 -20.29 -3.66
CA MET A 627 -16.29 -21.65 -3.46
C MET A 627 -16.29 -22.04 -1.99
N ASN A 628 -15.93 -21.08 -1.11
CA ASN A 628 -15.83 -21.31 0.32
C ASN A 628 -16.10 -20.03 1.11
N MET A 629 -16.50 -20.16 2.37
CA MET A 629 -16.71 -19.05 3.30
C MET A 629 -16.32 -19.49 4.71
N ASN A 630 -15.43 -18.72 5.35
CA ASN A 630 -14.97 -18.96 6.71
C ASN A 630 -15.14 -17.70 7.55
N ALA A 631 -15.79 -17.82 8.71
CA ALA A 631 -15.92 -16.74 9.66
C ALA A 631 -14.89 -16.91 10.78
N GLU A 632 -14.13 -15.85 11.04
CA GLU A 632 -13.14 -15.83 12.12
C GLU A 632 -13.03 -14.42 12.71
N ASN A 633 -13.14 -14.32 14.04
CA ASN A 633 -12.95 -13.06 14.78
C ASN A 633 -13.80 -11.86 14.28
N GLY A 634 -15.06 -12.11 13.86
CA GLY A 634 -15.96 -11.07 13.33
C GLY A 634 -15.67 -10.65 11.88
N TYR A 635 -14.73 -11.34 11.20
CA TYR A 635 -14.46 -11.21 9.79
C TYR A 635 -14.91 -12.44 9.02
N GLN A 636 -15.36 -12.21 7.80
CA GLN A 636 -15.70 -13.25 6.83
C GLN A 636 -14.60 -13.31 5.77
N GLU A 637 -14.00 -14.48 5.59
CA GLU A 637 -13.16 -14.82 4.45
C GLU A 637 -14.02 -15.51 3.39
N ILE A 638 -14.02 -14.99 2.17
CA ILE A 638 -14.80 -15.50 1.04
C ILE A 638 -13.82 -15.86 -0.07
N ASP A 639 -13.77 -17.15 -0.43
CA ASP A 639 -13.07 -17.63 -1.61
C ASP A 639 -14.05 -17.72 -2.78
N ALA A 640 -13.74 -17.09 -3.89
CA ALA A 640 -14.61 -17.07 -5.07
C ALA A 640 -13.81 -17.13 -6.37
N ASP A 641 -14.39 -17.76 -7.39
CA ASP A 641 -13.90 -17.70 -8.76
C ASP A 641 -14.55 -16.53 -9.49
N LEU A 642 -13.72 -15.69 -10.13
CA LEU A 642 -14.19 -14.51 -10.85
C LEU A 642 -13.47 -14.37 -12.20
N PRO A 643 -14.18 -14.07 -13.32
CA PRO A 643 -13.53 -13.79 -14.58
C PRO A 643 -12.63 -12.53 -14.47
N TYR A 644 -11.44 -12.57 -15.07
CA TYR A 644 -10.51 -11.43 -15.05
C TYR A 644 -11.12 -10.12 -15.58
N LEU A 645 -12.05 -10.20 -16.51
CA LEU A 645 -12.80 -9.06 -17.01
C LEU A 645 -13.56 -8.30 -15.92
N GLU A 646 -14.04 -9.04 -14.90
CA GLU A 646 -14.86 -8.50 -13.82
C GLU A 646 -14.05 -7.97 -12.63
N LEU A 647 -12.73 -8.21 -12.62
CA LEU A 647 -11.82 -7.67 -11.59
C LEU A 647 -11.60 -6.16 -11.74
N TYR A 648 -11.80 -5.62 -12.97
CA TYR A 648 -11.65 -4.19 -13.20
C TYR A 648 -12.68 -3.39 -12.41
N GLY A 649 -12.23 -2.41 -11.65
CA GLY A 649 -13.08 -1.60 -10.77
C GLY A 649 -13.63 -2.34 -9.55
N TYR A 650 -13.28 -3.62 -9.34
CA TYR A 650 -13.77 -4.39 -8.20
C TYR A 650 -13.29 -3.82 -6.86
N ASN A 651 -12.04 -3.34 -6.79
CA ASN A 651 -11.50 -2.72 -5.59
C ASN A 651 -12.33 -1.51 -5.11
N THR A 652 -12.64 -0.62 -6.04
CA THR A 652 -13.43 0.58 -5.74
C THR A 652 -14.85 0.20 -5.29
N GLN A 653 -15.46 -0.78 -5.96
CA GLN A 653 -16.77 -1.28 -5.60
C GLN A 653 -16.77 -1.99 -4.23
N LEU A 654 -15.79 -2.86 -3.97
CA LEU A 654 -15.64 -3.55 -2.68
C LEU A 654 -15.50 -2.56 -1.53
N ARG A 655 -14.63 -1.55 -1.68
CA ARG A 655 -14.46 -0.49 -0.69
C ARG A 655 -15.73 0.33 -0.46
N SER A 656 -16.47 0.63 -1.52
CA SER A 656 -17.74 1.35 -1.42
C SER A 656 -18.78 0.55 -0.63
N MET A 657 -18.91 -0.75 -0.89
CA MET A 657 -19.86 -1.63 -0.19
C MET A 657 -19.48 -1.87 1.27
N THR A 658 -18.19 -1.86 1.60
CA THR A 658 -17.67 -2.23 2.92
C THR A 658 -17.15 -1.04 3.72
N SER A 659 -17.53 0.18 3.35
CA SER A 659 -17.00 1.41 3.97
C SER A 659 -15.46 1.41 4.07
N GLY A 660 -14.78 0.83 3.07
CA GLY A 660 -13.32 0.71 2.98
C GLY A 660 -12.70 -0.43 3.81
N SER A 661 -13.48 -1.25 4.51
CA SER A 661 -12.95 -2.35 5.35
C SER A 661 -12.59 -3.60 4.56
N GLY A 662 -13.26 -3.84 3.42
CA GLY A 662 -13.00 -5.02 2.59
C GLY A 662 -11.66 -4.96 1.88
N THR A 663 -10.98 -6.09 1.87
CA THR A 663 -9.74 -6.29 1.09
C THR A 663 -9.88 -7.53 0.23
N PHE A 664 -9.17 -7.57 -0.90
CA PHE A 664 -9.12 -8.77 -1.71
C PHE A 664 -7.74 -9.01 -2.29
N SER A 665 -7.46 -10.25 -2.60
CA SER A 665 -6.32 -10.69 -3.40
C SER A 665 -6.81 -11.68 -4.45
N TYR A 666 -6.05 -11.85 -5.53
CA TYR A 666 -6.41 -12.82 -6.55
C TYR A 666 -5.17 -13.43 -7.19
N GLU A 667 -5.37 -14.64 -7.74
CA GLU A 667 -4.38 -15.34 -8.55
C GLU A 667 -5.07 -16.04 -9.74
N PHE A 668 -4.28 -16.39 -10.76
CA PHE A 668 -4.81 -17.14 -11.89
C PHE A 668 -5.21 -18.54 -11.44
N ALA A 669 -6.44 -18.95 -11.74
CA ALA A 669 -6.92 -20.31 -11.46
C ALA A 669 -6.88 -21.21 -12.70
N ARG A 670 -7.59 -20.82 -13.77
CA ARG A 670 -7.76 -21.65 -14.98
C ARG A 670 -8.38 -20.86 -16.14
N TYR A 671 -8.49 -21.51 -17.28
CA TYR A 671 -9.29 -21.02 -18.40
C TYR A 671 -10.65 -21.72 -18.44
N GLU A 672 -11.72 -20.94 -18.68
CA GLU A 672 -13.08 -21.45 -18.93
C GLU A 672 -13.64 -20.83 -20.22
N GLN A 673 -14.64 -21.49 -20.83
CA GLN A 673 -15.29 -20.96 -22.01
C GLN A 673 -15.99 -19.63 -21.68
N ALA A 674 -15.66 -18.60 -22.47
CA ALA A 674 -16.33 -17.30 -22.37
C ALA A 674 -17.81 -17.42 -22.81
N PRO A 675 -18.74 -16.70 -22.16
CA PRO A 675 -20.11 -16.54 -22.62
C PRO A 675 -20.15 -16.01 -24.07
N GLU A 676 -21.23 -16.36 -24.78
CA GLU A 676 -21.36 -16.01 -26.21
C GLU A 676 -21.29 -14.49 -26.48
N ASP A 677 -21.90 -13.69 -25.62
CA ASP A 677 -21.88 -12.22 -25.71
C ASP A 677 -20.50 -11.62 -25.51
N VAL A 678 -19.73 -12.18 -24.54
CA VAL A 678 -18.35 -11.78 -24.27
C VAL A 678 -17.44 -12.19 -25.44
N ALA A 679 -17.59 -13.43 -25.91
CA ALA A 679 -16.83 -13.95 -27.03
C ALA A 679 -17.09 -13.15 -28.32
N ALA A 680 -18.36 -12.88 -28.64
CA ALA A 680 -18.73 -12.13 -29.83
C ALA A 680 -18.12 -10.72 -29.85
N ARG A 681 -18.21 -10.00 -28.73
CA ARG A 681 -17.61 -8.65 -28.59
C ARG A 681 -16.11 -8.68 -28.77
N GLU A 682 -15.42 -9.63 -28.14
CA GLU A 682 -13.97 -9.74 -28.20
C GLU A 682 -13.47 -10.14 -29.62
N ILE A 683 -14.20 -11.01 -30.31
CA ILE A 683 -13.92 -11.40 -31.68
C ILE A 683 -14.11 -10.20 -32.60
N GLU A 684 -15.18 -9.40 -32.45
CA GLU A 684 -15.43 -8.21 -33.24
C GLU A 684 -14.33 -7.15 -33.07
N GLU A 685 -13.94 -6.87 -31.82
CA GLU A 685 -12.86 -5.92 -31.51
C GLU A 685 -11.50 -6.31 -32.09
N ARG A 686 -11.31 -7.60 -32.36
CA ARG A 686 -10.06 -8.15 -32.92
C ARG A 686 -10.15 -8.56 -34.39
N ALA A 687 -11.29 -8.46 -35.03
CA ALA A 687 -11.48 -8.85 -36.44
C ALA A 687 -10.44 -8.21 -37.38
N GLY A 688 -10.10 -6.93 -37.19
CA GLY A 688 -9.06 -6.26 -37.96
C GLY A 688 -7.64 -6.83 -37.79
N LYS A 689 -7.32 -7.46 -36.65
CA LYS A 689 -6.01 -8.04 -36.37
C LYS A 689 -5.82 -9.44 -36.97
N VAL A 690 -6.91 -10.12 -37.26
CA VAL A 690 -6.89 -11.42 -37.96
C VAL A 690 -6.57 -11.20 -39.42
N VAL A 691 -7.06 -10.12 -40.04
CA VAL A 691 -6.85 -9.76 -41.45
C VAL A 691 -5.40 -9.31 -41.73
N GLU A 692 -4.77 -8.54 -40.83
CA GLU A 692 -3.35 -8.10 -40.97
C GLU A 692 -2.32 -9.27 -41.02
N THR A 693 -2.77 -10.51 -40.85
CA THR A 693 -1.92 -11.70 -40.99
C THR A 693 -2.02 -12.37 -42.32
N GLU A 694 -2.78 -11.85 -43.26
CA GLU A 694 -2.95 -12.42 -44.60
C GLU A 694 -2.03 -11.79 -45.66
N GLU A 695 -1.39 -10.65 -45.37
CA GLU A 695 -0.32 -10.04 -46.18
C GLU A 695 1.08 -10.48 -45.68
#